data_3b96759c630f5dd8855a305906d762ef
#
_entry.id   3b96759c630f5dd8855a305906d762ef
#
_cell.length_a   1.000
_cell.length_b   1.000
_cell.length_c   1.000
_cell.angle_alpha   90.00
_cell.angle_beta   90.00
_cell.angle_gamma   90.00
#
_symmetry.space_group_name_H-M   'P 1'
#
loop_
_entity.id
_entity.type
_entity.pdbx_description
1 polymer ?
#
loop_
_entity_poly.entity_id
_entity_poly.type
_entity_poly.pdbx_seq_one_letter_code
_entity_poly.pdbx_strand_id
1 'polypeptide(L)'
;MISPDKQYEADTNLYNPSEIEKKWQSIWTENNLYKTDELTENSDKFYALSMFPYPSGNLHMGHVRNYVITDLIARFQRFKGKSVLHPMGWDAFGLPAENAAIERGISPSVWTKKNISHMKSQLKLLGLSVDWDREFATCDENYYIWTQYLFLELYKAGLVYQKESEVNWDPIDNTVLANEQVDSEGKSWRSGAVVEKKLLKQWFLRITNYADELLKDLEKLDNWPERVKIMQDNWIGKSIGANINFNINTNPEKKITVFTTRPDTLFGVTYLAISVNHSLIKKITDQETIQDIENLKQYLKNNKNNELEKIGIKTSLIAINPVNSEPIPIWVASYVLDEYGTGAVMGVPAHDLRDFEFAKKNNIDIKQVIVKDKSEQSKELDNAYVENGYLINSNQYNGIANTIAKLKIAEEGVNNGWAENKIQYRLRDWLISRQRYWGCPIPIVNCKKCGSVPLNQSELPVALPKDIDISANKINALGDNNNWINTTCPKCGIAAKKETDTMDTFMCSSWYFLRYPSSKCSNKPFEKVEINKWLPVDQYVGGVEHAILHLLYARFFTKALRDNKLFEIDEPFKKLLTQGMVQAAAYKNNKTGKYVSPSDITDLSNPKDPIDNSKLEVLFEKMSKSKYNGIDPESVIKKYGADTARMFISVSYTHLTLPTSVTV
;
A
#
# COMPACT_ATOMS: atom_id res chain seq x y z
N MET A 1 14.64 36.36 24.84
CA MET A 1 16.04 35.85 24.84
C MET A 1 16.40 35.60 26.28
N ILE A 2 16.38 34.35 26.74
CA ILE A 2 16.83 33.97 28.10
C ILE A 2 18.24 33.42 27.90
N SER A 3 19.19 34.02 28.61
CA SER A 3 20.62 33.69 28.59
C SER A 3 20.87 32.23 29.02
N PRO A 4 21.77 31.46 28.35
CA PRO A 4 21.98 30.03 28.63
C PRO A 4 22.80 29.71 29.90
N ASP A 5 23.33 30.69 30.63
CA ASP A 5 24.34 30.45 31.68
C ASP A 5 23.87 30.83 33.09
N LYS A 6 22.73 30.26 33.54
CA LYS A 6 22.52 30.11 34.98
C LYS A 6 22.76 28.65 35.34
N GLN A 7 23.95 28.35 35.86
CA GLN A 7 24.17 27.14 36.69
C GLN A 7 23.21 27.24 37.88
N TYR A 8 22.13 26.43 37.85
CA TYR A 8 21.32 26.21 39.04
C TYR A 8 22.16 25.30 39.95
N GLU A 9 22.56 25.83 41.11
CA GLU A 9 23.06 24.99 42.20
C GLU A 9 21.95 23.96 42.51
N ALA A 10 22.30 22.68 42.46
CA ALA A 10 21.37 21.60 42.66
C ALA A 10 20.88 21.58 44.12
N ASP A 11 19.67 22.04 44.35
CA ASP A 11 18.96 21.80 45.59
C ASP A 11 18.77 20.28 45.76
N THR A 12 19.30 19.68 46.86
CA THR A 12 19.31 18.24 47.10
C THR A 12 17.91 17.61 47.21
N ASN A 13 16.85 18.39 47.12
CA ASN A 13 15.44 17.96 47.08
C ASN A 13 14.81 17.97 45.69
N LEU A 14 15.54 18.27 44.64
CA LEU A 14 15.00 18.30 43.29
C LEU A 14 14.85 16.86 42.72
N TYR A 15 13.83 16.68 41.87
CA TYR A 15 13.60 15.47 41.13
C TYR A 15 14.83 15.07 40.30
N ASN A 16 15.43 13.90 40.63
CA ASN A 16 16.54 13.33 39.87
C ASN A 16 16.02 12.19 38.96
N PRO A 17 15.78 12.44 37.67
CA PRO A 17 15.21 11.45 36.77
C PRO A 17 16.08 10.20 36.65
N SER A 18 17.41 10.34 36.67
CA SER A 18 18.33 9.21 36.46
C SER A 18 18.27 8.14 37.58
N GLU A 19 17.87 8.52 38.79
CA GLU A 19 17.72 7.62 39.93
C GLU A 19 16.27 7.16 40.09
N ILE A 20 15.33 8.09 40.04
CA ILE A 20 13.91 7.81 40.32
C ILE A 20 13.31 6.94 39.21
N GLU A 21 13.59 7.26 37.93
CA GLU A 21 13.07 6.49 36.80
C GLU A 21 13.58 5.06 36.81
N LYS A 22 14.88 4.85 37.04
CA LYS A 22 15.47 3.51 37.16
C LYS A 22 14.85 2.71 38.29
N LYS A 23 14.69 3.35 39.47
CA LYS A 23 14.07 2.70 40.64
C LYS A 23 12.67 2.18 40.30
N TRP A 24 11.81 3.04 39.69
CA TRP A 24 10.44 2.65 39.40
C TRP A 24 10.36 1.65 38.24
N GLN A 25 11.17 1.77 37.22
CA GLN A 25 11.24 0.77 36.13
C GLN A 25 11.65 -0.62 36.63
N SER A 26 12.57 -0.70 37.60
CA SER A 26 12.95 -1.97 38.26
C SER A 26 11.76 -2.54 39.03
N ILE A 27 11.11 -1.72 39.88
CA ILE A 27 9.94 -2.13 40.66
C ILE A 27 8.81 -2.63 39.75
N TRP A 28 8.52 -1.95 38.64
CA TRP A 28 7.50 -2.37 37.68
C TRP A 28 7.82 -3.70 37.02
N THR A 29 9.10 -3.92 36.72
CA THR A 29 9.58 -5.15 36.08
C THR A 29 9.54 -6.32 37.07
N GLU A 30 10.05 -6.16 38.30
CA GLU A 30 10.05 -7.16 39.34
C GLU A 30 8.65 -7.62 39.72
N ASN A 31 7.69 -6.70 39.78
CA ASN A 31 6.30 -7.00 40.12
C ASN A 31 5.44 -7.40 38.90
N ASN A 32 6.02 -7.50 37.71
CA ASN A 32 5.27 -7.79 36.46
C ASN A 32 4.04 -6.89 36.28
N LEU A 33 4.14 -5.60 36.65
CA LEU A 33 3.01 -4.67 36.78
C LEU A 33 2.20 -4.52 35.47
N TYR A 34 2.83 -4.73 34.34
CA TYR A 34 2.20 -4.52 33.02
C TYR A 34 1.86 -5.81 32.28
N LYS A 35 1.99 -6.95 32.97
CA LYS A 35 1.51 -8.22 32.45
C LYS A 35 0.00 -8.17 32.22
N THR A 36 -0.43 -8.67 31.08
CA THR A 36 -1.86 -8.73 30.73
C THR A 36 -2.57 -9.79 31.57
N ASP A 37 -3.63 -9.38 32.25
CA ASP A 37 -4.47 -10.28 33.04
C ASP A 37 -5.25 -11.25 32.16
N GLU A 38 -5.58 -12.42 32.70
CA GLU A 38 -6.57 -13.30 32.07
C GLU A 38 -7.96 -12.69 32.19
N LEU A 39 -8.68 -12.62 31.05
CA LEU A 39 -10.04 -12.06 31.05
C LEU A 39 -11.05 -13.07 31.60
N THR A 40 -11.81 -12.62 32.59
CA THR A 40 -13.04 -13.27 33.03
C THR A 40 -14.25 -12.75 32.23
N GLU A 41 -15.43 -13.35 32.38
CA GLU A 41 -16.64 -12.92 31.67
C GLU A 41 -17.06 -11.45 31.98
N ASN A 42 -16.70 -10.94 33.15
CA ASN A 42 -17.02 -9.58 33.60
C ASN A 42 -15.85 -8.58 33.43
N SER A 43 -14.77 -8.97 32.81
CA SER A 43 -13.60 -8.08 32.64
C SER A 43 -13.88 -6.96 31.64
N ASP A 44 -13.71 -5.70 32.08
CA ASP A 44 -13.70 -4.55 31.15
C ASP A 44 -12.31 -4.49 30.51
N LYS A 45 -12.23 -4.92 29.25
CA LYS A 45 -10.97 -5.04 28.51
C LYS A 45 -10.60 -3.79 27.75
N PHE A 46 -9.34 -3.60 27.49
CA PHE A 46 -8.84 -2.59 26.57
C PHE A 46 -7.60 -3.06 25.84
N TYR A 47 -7.65 -3.15 24.52
CA TYR A 47 -6.52 -3.50 23.68
C TYR A 47 -5.91 -2.24 23.06
N ALA A 48 -4.76 -1.80 23.59
CA ALA A 48 -3.97 -0.69 23.07
C ALA A 48 -2.81 -1.23 22.23
N LEU A 49 -2.74 -0.82 20.96
CA LEU A 49 -1.72 -1.33 20.05
C LEU A 49 -1.11 -0.19 19.22
N SER A 50 0.24 -0.15 19.18
CA SER A 50 0.99 0.64 18.21
C SER A 50 1.35 -0.21 17.00
N MET A 51 1.47 0.40 15.83
CA MET A 51 2.18 -0.24 14.74
C MET A 51 3.59 -0.61 15.21
N PHE A 52 3.93 -1.89 15.12
CA PHE A 52 5.22 -2.38 15.58
C PHE A 52 6.38 -1.89 14.69
N PRO A 53 7.58 -1.72 15.26
CA PRO A 53 8.68 -1.14 14.54
C PRO A 53 9.36 -2.13 13.59
N TYR A 54 9.99 -1.57 12.58
CA TYR A 54 10.89 -2.28 11.68
C TYR A 54 12.32 -2.23 12.24
N PRO A 55 12.96 -3.37 12.57
CA PRO A 55 14.26 -3.39 13.25
C PRO A 55 15.44 -3.16 12.30
N SER A 56 15.48 -2.01 11.65
CA SER A 56 16.51 -1.65 10.66
C SER A 56 17.63 -0.75 11.22
N GLY A 57 17.71 -0.53 12.53
CA GLY A 57 18.72 0.26 13.25
C GLY A 57 18.12 1.00 14.46
N ASN A 58 18.71 2.12 14.89
CA ASN A 58 18.29 2.86 16.07
C ASN A 58 16.88 3.43 15.96
N LEU A 59 16.21 3.58 17.09
CA LEU A 59 15.00 4.40 17.20
C LEU A 59 15.34 5.87 16.98
N HIS A 60 14.34 6.67 16.63
CA HIS A 60 14.39 8.12 16.65
C HIS A 60 13.11 8.67 17.29
N MET A 61 13.09 9.96 17.63
CA MET A 61 11.96 10.60 18.33
C MET A 61 10.61 10.45 17.62
N GLY A 62 10.60 10.22 16.30
CA GLY A 62 9.39 9.87 15.56
C GLY A 62 8.77 8.52 15.97
N HIS A 63 9.60 7.52 16.27
CA HIS A 63 9.15 6.25 16.85
C HIS A 63 8.64 6.44 18.28
N VAL A 64 9.38 7.24 19.08
CA VAL A 64 9.01 7.53 20.47
C VAL A 64 7.61 8.13 20.55
N ARG A 65 7.26 9.03 19.64
CA ARG A 65 5.91 9.61 19.58
C ARG A 65 4.82 8.56 19.45
N ASN A 66 5.01 7.59 18.56
CA ASN A 66 4.05 6.51 18.35
C ASN A 66 3.82 5.70 19.64
N TYR A 67 4.90 5.25 20.26
CA TYR A 67 4.82 4.35 21.41
C TYR A 67 4.41 5.04 22.70
N VAL A 68 4.83 6.28 22.91
CA VAL A 68 4.47 7.07 24.10
C VAL A 68 2.98 7.42 24.10
N ILE A 69 2.40 7.79 22.97
CA ILE A 69 0.95 8.07 22.88
C ILE A 69 0.15 6.81 23.25
N THR A 70 0.53 5.66 22.72
CA THR A 70 -0.13 4.39 23.03
C THR A 70 0.05 4.01 24.50
N ASP A 71 1.24 4.21 25.04
CA ASP A 71 1.56 3.97 26.45
C ASP A 71 0.73 4.83 27.39
N LEU A 72 0.57 6.10 27.07
CA LEU A 72 -0.30 7.01 27.82
C LEU A 72 -1.74 6.50 27.88
N ILE A 73 -2.28 6.11 26.73
CA ILE A 73 -3.64 5.57 26.62
C ILE A 73 -3.75 4.27 27.43
N ALA A 74 -2.80 3.35 27.30
CA ALA A 74 -2.79 2.09 28.02
C ALA A 74 -2.74 2.30 29.54
N ARG A 75 -1.88 3.19 30.04
CA ARG A 75 -1.78 3.56 31.47
C ARG A 75 -3.08 4.17 31.97
N PHE A 76 -3.68 5.08 31.21
CA PHE A 76 -4.94 5.72 31.58
C PHE A 76 -6.09 4.72 31.68
N GLN A 77 -6.16 3.72 30.78
CA GLN A 77 -7.17 2.68 30.85
C GLN A 77 -6.96 1.72 32.04
N ARG A 78 -5.68 1.38 32.38
CA ARG A 78 -5.36 0.64 33.61
C ARG A 78 -5.76 1.43 34.85
N PHE A 79 -5.48 2.73 34.87
CA PHE A 79 -5.90 3.61 35.98
C PHE A 79 -7.42 3.62 36.18
N LYS A 80 -8.19 3.43 35.10
CA LYS A 80 -9.66 3.25 35.16
C LYS A 80 -10.09 1.85 35.56
N GLY A 81 -9.17 0.96 35.92
CA GLY A 81 -9.48 -0.40 36.35
C GLY A 81 -9.69 -1.43 35.25
N LYS A 82 -9.36 -1.11 34.01
CA LYS A 82 -9.50 -2.06 32.90
C LYS A 82 -8.35 -3.06 32.83
N SER A 83 -8.65 -4.27 32.36
CA SER A 83 -7.66 -5.23 31.92
C SER A 83 -7.09 -4.79 30.57
N VAL A 84 -5.80 -4.44 30.53
CA VAL A 84 -5.18 -3.82 29.34
C VAL A 84 -4.18 -4.75 28.67
N LEU A 85 -4.42 -5.09 27.42
CA LEU A 85 -3.44 -5.71 26.54
C LEU A 85 -2.65 -4.60 25.80
N HIS A 86 -1.36 -4.45 26.14
CA HIS A 86 -0.44 -3.50 25.49
C HIS A 86 0.85 -4.22 25.13
N PRO A 87 0.89 -4.94 24.00
CA PRO A 87 2.02 -5.75 23.58
C PRO A 87 3.00 -4.96 22.72
N MET A 88 4.18 -5.57 22.47
CA MET A 88 5.19 -5.10 21.53
C MET A 88 5.75 -6.29 20.73
N GLY A 89 6.19 -6.03 19.52
CA GLY A 89 6.85 -6.98 18.63
C GLY A 89 7.60 -6.27 17.51
N TRP A 90 8.03 -7.05 16.51
CA TRP A 90 8.95 -6.58 15.48
C TRP A 90 8.49 -7.03 14.10
N ASP A 91 8.29 -6.07 13.18
CA ASP A 91 8.15 -6.38 11.76
C ASP A 91 9.53 -6.58 11.17
N ALA A 92 9.99 -7.83 11.13
CA ALA A 92 11.40 -8.13 11.07
C ALA A 92 11.89 -8.73 9.75
N PHE A 93 10.99 -8.95 8.78
CA PHE A 93 11.33 -9.34 7.41
C PHE A 93 11.48 -8.13 6.48
N GLY A 94 12.08 -8.35 5.31
CA GLY A 94 12.06 -7.44 4.16
C GLY A 94 13.38 -6.76 3.85
N LEU A 95 13.32 -6.01 2.77
CA LEU A 95 14.44 -5.36 2.08
C LEU A 95 15.38 -4.52 2.96
N PRO A 96 14.91 -3.65 3.89
CA PRO A 96 15.85 -2.79 4.61
C PRO A 96 16.85 -3.56 5.47
N ALA A 97 16.40 -4.67 6.07
CA ALA A 97 17.30 -5.51 6.86
C ALA A 97 18.25 -6.29 5.97
N GLU A 98 17.75 -6.80 4.83
CA GLU A 98 18.56 -7.52 3.86
C GLU A 98 19.62 -6.63 3.22
N ASN A 99 19.25 -5.46 2.70
CA ASN A 99 20.19 -4.53 2.08
C ASN A 99 21.27 -4.07 3.08
N ALA A 100 20.87 -3.72 4.32
CA ALA A 100 21.81 -3.34 5.36
C ALA A 100 22.77 -4.49 5.77
N ALA A 101 22.31 -5.73 5.70
CA ALA A 101 23.12 -6.90 5.97
C ALA A 101 24.12 -7.17 4.83
N ILE A 102 23.68 -7.05 3.57
CA ILE A 102 24.53 -7.14 2.38
C ILE A 102 25.65 -6.12 2.42
N GLU A 103 25.33 -4.83 2.67
CA GLU A 103 26.30 -3.74 2.78
C GLU A 103 27.37 -3.99 3.85
N ARG A 104 27.03 -4.72 4.89
CA ARG A 104 27.91 -5.03 6.04
C ARG A 104 28.57 -6.41 5.98
N GLY A 105 28.24 -7.22 4.97
CA GLY A 105 28.76 -8.58 4.81
C GLY A 105 28.35 -9.53 5.94
N ILE A 106 27.14 -9.35 6.51
CA ILE A 106 26.62 -10.19 7.61
C ILE A 106 25.26 -10.79 7.26
N SER A 107 24.85 -11.86 7.95
CA SER A 107 23.53 -12.45 7.75
C SER A 107 22.40 -11.50 8.15
N PRO A 108 21.30 -11.37 7.37
CA PRO A 108 20.12 -10.59 7.74
C PRO A 108 19.52 -11.01 9.09
N SER A 109 19.52 -12.30 9.41
CA SER A 109 19.07 -12.82 10.71
C SER A 109 19.88 -12.26 11.87
N VAL A 110 21.21 -12.27 11.76
CA VAL A 110 22.12 -11.74 12.79
C VAL A 110 21.93 -10.24 12.94
N TRP A 111 21.89 -9.50 11.83
CA TRP A 111 21.66 -8.06 11.81
C TRP A 111 20.33 -7.68 12.45
N THR A 112 19.25 -8.35 12.06
CA THR A 112 17.90 -8.11 12.57
C THR A 112 17.82 -8.36 14.08
N LYS A 113 18.33 -9.50 14.56
CA LYS A 113 18.35 -9.83 16.01
C LYS A 113 19.16 -8.83 16.83
N LYS A 114 20.29 -8.37 16.31
CA LYS A 114 21.08 -7.30 16.95
C LYS A 114 20.29 -6.00 17.07
N ASN A 115 19.61 -5.59 16.01
CA ASN A 115 18.78 -4.38 16.03
C ASN A 115 17.57 -4.52 16.96
N ILE A 116 16.89 -5.67 16.98
CA ILE A 116 15.80 -5.95 17.93
C ILE A 116 16.29 -5.77 19.36
N SER A 117 17.41 -6.39 19.71
CA SER A 117 17.99 -6.27 21.07
C SER A 117 18.30 -4.82 21.44
N HIS A 118 18.89 -4.06 20.52
CA HIS A 118 19.24 -2.67 20.76
C HIS A 118 17.98 -1.78 20.85
N MET A 119 17.05 -1.86 19.91
CA MET A 119 15.80 -1.09 19.95
C MET A 119 14.95 -1.44 21.18
N LYS A 120 14.95 -2.71 21.61
CA LYS A 120 14.28 -3.15 22.84
C LYS A 120 14.88 -2.46 24.06
N SER A 121 16.23 -2.34 24.15
CA SER A 121 16.87 -1.61 25.23
C SER A 121 16.46 -0.13 25.24
N GLN A 122 16.41 0.52 24.08
CA GLN A 122 15.95 1.91 23.95
C GLN A 122 14.47 2.09 24.38
N LEU A 123 13.57 1.16 24.00
CA LEU A 123 12.16 1.19 24.44
C LEU A 123 12.02 0.97 25.95
N LYS A 124 12.84 0.09 26.53
CA LYS A 124 12.84 -0.11 27.98
C LYS A 124 13.29 1.12 28.74
N LEU A 125 14.28 1.88 28.25
CA LEU A 125 14.71 3.15 28.86
C LEU A 125 13.58 4.20 28.90
N LEU A 126 12.63 4.16 27.96
CA LEU A 126 11.43 5.00 27.99
C LEU A 126 10.44 4.62 29.10
N GLY A 127 10.61 3.47 29.75
CA GLY A 127 9.72 3.01 30.81
C GLY A 127 8.29 2.74 30.36
N LEU A 128 8.10 2.24 29.14
CA LEU A 128 6.76 1.96 28.59
C LEU A 128 6.06 0.81 29.30
N SER A 129 4.74 0.90 29.45
CA SER A 129 3.90 -0.10 30.12
C SER A 129 3.55 -1.30 29.20
N VAL A 130 4.56 -1.89 28.60
CA VAL A 130 4.41 -2.98 27.61
C VAL A 130 4.47 -4.34 28.30
N ASP A 131 3.57 -5.24 27.91
CA ASP A 131 3.64 -6.68 28.23
C ASP A 131 4.65 -7.38 27.31
N TRP A 132 5.91 -7.41 27.75
CA TRP A 132 7.01 -8.03 27.01
C TRP A 132 6.94 -9.57 26.92
N ASP A 133 6.09 -10.21 27.73
CA ASP A 133 5.87 -11.67 27.67
C ASP A 133 5.16 -12.11 26.40
N ARG A 134 4.55 -11.16 25.70
CA ARG A 134 3.84 -11.39 24.44
C ARG A 134 4.63 -10.98 23.20
N GLU A 135 5.91 -10.64 23.38
CA GLU A 135 6.83 -10.25 22.31
C GLU A 135 7.04 -11.37 21.30
N PHE A 136 7.10 -11.01 20.01
CA PHE A 136 7.55 -11.85 18.91
C PHE A 136 8.16 -11.03 17.78
N ALA A 137 8.92 -11.67 16.90
CA ALA A 137 9.40 -11.10 15.65
C ALA A 137 8.80 -11.87 14.46
N THR A 138 8.39 -11.14 13.41
CA THR A 138 7.78 -11.78 12.23
C THR A 138 8.73 -12.73 11.49
N CYS A 139 10.05 -12.58 11.70
CA CYS A 139 11.08 -13.45 11.12
C CYS A 139 11.37 -14.72 11.94
N ASP A 140 10.76 -14.88 13.11
CA ASP A 140 10.92 -16.11 13.91
C ASP A 140 10.06 -17.24 13.34
N GLU A 141 10.61 -18.46 13.31
CA GLU A 141 9.94 -19.64 12.74
C GLU A 141 8.59 -19.92 13.43
N ASN A 142 8.50 -19.69 14.75
CA ASN A 142 7.28 -19.85 15.53
C ASN A 142 6.22 -18.78 15.24
N TYR A 143 6.55 -17.73 14.49
CA TYR A 143 5.60 -16.77 13.96
C TYR A 143 5.28 -17.03 12.48
N TYR A 144 6.29 -17.08 11.58
CA TYR A 144 6.01 -17.14 10.17
C TYR A 144 5.45 -18.51 9.70
N ILE A 145 5.61 -19.59 10.48
CA ILE A 145 4.85 -20.82 10.26
C ILE A 145 3.36 -20.55 10.14
N TRP A 146 2.84 -19.63 10.94
CA TRP A 146 1.42 -19.25 10.91
C TRP A 146 1.08 -18.31 9.77
N THR A 147 1.99 -17.46 9.31
CA THR A 147 1.81 -16.72 8.06
C THR A 147 1.68 -17.67 6.87
N GLN A 148 2.53 -18.71 6.84
CA GLN A 148 2.45 -19.77 5.82
C GLN A 148 1.16 -20.57 5.93
N TYR A 149 0.73 -20.91 7.13
CA TYR A 149 -0.55 -21.59 7.36
C TYR A 149 -1.73 -20.74 6.86
N LEU A 150 -1.79 -19.46 7.20
CA LEU A 150 -2.83 -18.54 6.76
C LEU A 150 -2.81 -18.36 5.22
N PHE A 151 -1.63 -18.33 4.61
CA PHE A 151 -1.52 -18.35 3.15
C PHE A 151 -2.19 -19.61 2.57
N LEU A 152 -1.96 -20.80 3.14
CA LEU A 152 -2.58 -22.03 2.69
C LEU A 152 -4.10 -22.03 2.87
N GLU A 153 -4.62 -21.48 3.96
CA GLU A 153 -6.07 -21.33 4.17
C GLU A 153 -6.69 -20.39 3.13
N LEU A 154 -6.06 -19.25 2.85
CA LEU A 154 -6.48 -18.33 1.79
C LEU A 154 -6.37 -18.96 0.39
N TYR A 155 -5.36 -19.81 0.15
CA TYR A 155 -5.22 -20.58 -1.09
C TYR A 155 -6.36 -21.59 -1.26
N LYS A 156 -6.72 -22.34 -0.22
CA LYS A 156 -7.86 -23.27 -0.22
C LYS A 156 -9.19 -22.54 -0.47
N ALA A 157 -9.32 -21.31 0.06
CA ALA A 157 -10.49 -20.46 -0.18
C ALA A 157 -10.53 -19.84 -1.59
N GLY A 158 -9.52 -20.10 -2.45
CA GLY A 158 -9.45 -19.55 -3.81
C GLY A 158 -9.07 -18.07 -3.87
N LEU A 159 -8.61 -17.51 -2.73
CA LEU A 159 -8.18 -16.10 -2.64
C LEU A 159 -6.73 -15.89 -3.06
N VAL A 160 -5.92 -16.93 -3.11
CA VAL A 160 -4.54 -16.90 -3.62
C VAL A 160 -4.46 -17.56 -4.98
N TYR A 161 -3.78 -16.94 -5.92
CA TYR A 161 -3.56 -17.49 -7.25
C TYR A 161 -2.23 -17.02 -7.84
N GLN A 162 -1.77 -17.71 -8.88
CA GLN A 162 -0.55 -17.38 -9.60
C GLN A 162 -0.89 -17.09 -11.07
N LYS A 163 -0.35 -16.01 -11.60
CA LYS A 163 -0.44 -15.68 -13.03
C LYS A 163 0.85 -15.02 -13.53
N GLU A 164 1.06 -15.11 -14.83
CA GLU A 164 2.02 -14.26 -15.53
C GLU A 164 1.41 -12.88 -15.72
N SER A 165 2.11 -11.84 -15.29
CA SER A 165 1.61 -10.47 -15.32
C SER A 165 2.76 -9.50 -15.53
N GLU A 166 2.49 -8.39 -16.17
CA GLU A 166 3.38 -7.25 -16.17
C GLU A 166 3.37 -6.62 -14.77
N VAL A 167 4.55 -6.53 -14.17
CA VAL A 167 4.73 -6.07 -12.78
C VAL A 167 5.71 -4.90 -12.71
N ASN A 168 5.59 -4.10 -11.65
CA ASN A 168 6.53 -3.03 -11.36
C ASN A 168 7.82 -3.63 -10.79
N TRP A 169 8.92 -3.44 -11.46
CA TRP A 169 10.24 -3.90 -11.05
C TRP A 169 11.10 -2.73 -10.59
N ASP A 170 11.65 -2.83 -9.39
CA ASP A 170 12.65 -1.90 -8.90
C ASP A 170 14.05 -2.37 -9.35
N PRO A 171 14.73 -1.62 -10.23
CA PRO A 171 16.03 -2.03 -10.75
C PRO A 171 17.19 -1.87 -9.75
N ILE A 172 17.03 -1.04 -8.71
CA ILE A 172 18.01 -0.86 -7.64
C ILE A 172 17.87 -1.98 -6.61
N ASP A 173 16.65 -2.18 -6.11
CA ASP A 173 16.35 -3.19 -5.11
C ASP A 173 16.20 -4.61 -5.71
N ASN A 174 16.21 -4.75 -7.04
CA ASN A 174 16.08 -6.01 -7.76
C ASN A 174 14.89 -6.87 -7.29
N THR A 175 13.72 -6.25 -7.17
CA THR A 175 12.51 -6.93 -6.71
C THR A 175 11.25 -6.32 -7.32
N VAL A 176 10.18 -7.09 -7.28
CA VAL A 176 8.84 -6.63 -7.66
C VAL A 176 8.23 -5.76 -6.57
N LEU A 177 7.52 -4.72 -6.98
CA LEU A 177 6.74 -3.83 -6.12
C LEU A 177 5.25 -4.02 -6.37
N ALA A 178 4.44 -4.00 -5.31
CA ALA A 178 3.01 -3.83 -5.44
C ALA A 178 2.68 -2.41 -5.95
N ASN A 179 1.49 -2.23 -6.52
CA ASN A 179 1.11 -0.92 -7.09
C ASN A 179 1.13 0.20 -6.03
N GLU A 180 0.77 -0.13 -4.80
CA GLU A 180 0.76 0.76 -3.64
C GLU A 180 2.16 1.22 -3.21
N GLN A 181 3.19 0.56 -3.72
CA GLN A 181 4.60 0.84 -3.42
C GLN A 181 5.28 1.68 -4.51
N VAL A 182 4.50 2.15 -5.49
CA VAL A 182 4.95 3.05 -6.56
C VAL A 182 4.20 4.37 -6.40
N ASP A 183 4.95 5.47 -6.40
CA ASP A 183 4.36 6.81 -6.28
C ASP A 183 3.72 7.31 -7.59
N SER A 184 3.13 8.50 -7.56
CA SER A 184 2.49 9.13 -8.72
C SER A 184 3.45 9.48 -9.85
N GLU A 185 4.76 9.53 -9.57
CA GLU A 185 5.80 9.79 -10.56
C GLU A 185 6.38 8.49 -11.17
N GLY A 186 5.82 7.33 -10.81
CA GLY A 186 6.31 6.03 -11.26
C GLY A 186 7.62 5.60 -10.62
N LYS A 187 7.91 6.09 -9.41
CA LYS A 187 9.12 5.76 -8.66
C LYS A 187 8.82 4.80 -7.51
N SER A 188 9.78 3.98 -7.18
CA SER A 188 9.76 3.15 -5.97
C SER A 188 9.69 4.02 -4.73
N TRP A 189 8.72 3.78 -3.86
CA TRP A 189 8.53 4.50 -2.58
C TRP A 189 9.75 4.43 -1.65
N ARG A 190 10.64 3.47 -1.90
CA ARG A 190 11.80 3.16 -1.07
C ARG A 190 13.11 3.58 -1.72
N SER A 191 13.44 3.02 -2.87
CA SER A 191 14.72 3.30 -3.54
C SER A 191 14.73 4.64 -4.28
N GLY A 192 13.53 5.19 -4.60
CA GLY A 192 13.36 6.36 -5.45
C GLY A 192 13.68 6.08 -6.93
N ALA A 193 14.01 4.82 -7.28
CA ALA A 193 14.26 4.44 -8.66
C ALA A 193 12.98 4.50 -9.49
N VAL A 194 13.10 4.89 -10.75
CA VAL A 194 12.04 4.74 -11.73
C VAL A 194 11.80 3.25 -11.95
N VAL A 195 10.56 2.80 -11.77
CA VAL A 195 10.22 1.38 -11.91
C VAL A 195 10.21 0.94 -13.38
N GLU A 196 10.65 -0.28 -13.62
CA GLU A 196 10.55 -0.94 -14.91
C GLU A 196 9.35 -1.86 -14.96
N LYS A 197 8.80 -2.11 -16.16
CA LYS A 197 7.78 -3.14 -16.34
C LYS A 197 8.43 -4.45 -16.78
N LYS A 198 8.16 -5.55 -16.04
CA LYS A 198 8.65 -6.90 -16.39
C LYS A 198 7.51 -7.89 -16.39
N LEU A 199 7.49 -8.80 -17.35
CA LEU A 199 6.53 -9.90 -17.41
C LEU A 199 7.07 -11.06 -16.57
N LEU A 200 6.44 -11.32 -15.43
CA LEU A 200 6.85 -12.36 -14.49
C LEU A 200 5.64 -13.17 -13.99
N LYS A 201 5.87 -14.45 -13.70
CA LYS A 201 4.87 -15.31 -13.06
C LYS A 201 4.89 -15.09 -11.56
N GLN A 202 3.80 -14.53 -11.01
CA GLN A 202 3.74 -14.02 -9.64
C GLN A 202 2.50 -14.47 -8.89
N TRP A 203 2.56 -14.47 -7.56
CA TRP A 203 1.46 -14.77 -6.66
C TRP A 203 0.69 -13.51 -6.28
N PHE A 204 -0.63 -13.64 -6.24
CA PHE A 204 -1.58 -12.57 -5.94
C PHE A 204 -2.61 -13.01 -4.91
N LEU A 205 -3.09 -12.03 -4.12
CA LEU A 205 -4.27 -12.15 -3.27
C LEU A 205 -5.44 -11.39 -3.90
N ARG A 206 -6.63 -12.02 -3.97
CA ARG A 206 -7.86 -11.45 -4.53
C ARG A 206 -8.52 -10.46 -3.57
N ILE A 207 -7.82 -9.39 -3.21
CA ILE A 207 -8.38 -8.30 -2.41
C ILE A 207 -9.57 -7.63 -3.12
N THR A 208 -9.61 -7.68 -4.45
CA THR A 208 -10.71 -7.14 -5.25
C THR A 208 -12.04 -7.82 -4.98
N ASN A 209 -12.05 -9.08 -4.54
CA ASN A 209 -13.28 -9.77 -4.13
C ASN A 209 -13.95 -9.12 -2.92
N TYR A 210 -13.20 -8.35 -2.13
CA TYR A 210 -13.66 -7.64 -0.95
C TYR A 210 -13.82 -6.12 -1.18
N ALA A 211 -13.60 -5.64 -2.41
CA ALA A 211 -13.59 -4.21 -2.71
C ALA A 211 -14.89 -3.50 -2.28
N ASP A 212 -16.04 -4.12 -2.55
CA ASP A 212 -17.35 -3.55 -2.20
C ASP A 212 -17.58 -3.53 -0.68
N GLU A 213 -17.23 -4.61 0.02
CA GLU A 213 -17.36 -4.70 1.47
C GLU A 213 -16.37 -3.76 2.17
N LEU A 214 -15.11 -3.71 1.72
CA LEU A 214 -14.11 -2.79 2.24
C LEU A 214 -14.56 -1.33 2.10
N LEU A 215 -15.19 -0.99 0.99
CA LEU A 215 -15.71 0.35 0.74
C LEU A 215 -16.92 0.66 1.63
N LYS A 216 -17.93 -0.22 1.61
CA LYS A 216 -19.16 -0.06 2.40
C LYS A 216 -18.88 0.05 3.90
N ASP A 217 -17.96 -0.77 4.39
CA ASP A 217 -17.65 -0.83 5.81
C ASP A 217 -16.79 0.35 6.30
N LEU A 218 -16.34 1.26 5.41
CA LEU A 218 -15.80 2.56 5.83
C LEU A 218 -16.82 3.38 6.66
N GLU A 219 -18.12 3.17 6.40
CA GLU A 219 -19.20 3.80 7.16
C GLU A 219 -19.26 3.33 8.62
N LYS A 220 -18.77 2.11 8.92
CA LYS A 220 -18.69 1.55 10.27
C LYS A 220 -17.50 2.07 11.10
N LEU A 221 -16.56 2.77 10.44
CA LEU A 221 -15.30 3.25 11.03
C LEU A 221 -15.43 4.68 11.58
N ASP A 222 -16.41 4.92 12.46
CA ASP A 222 -16.73 6.25 13.01
C ASP A 222 -15.56 6.91 13.74
N ASN A 223 -14.69 6.11 14.35
CA ASN A 223 -13.54 6.60 15.12
C ASN A 223 -12.21 6.52 14.35
N TRP A 224 -12.29 6.49 13.02
CA TRP A 224 -11.12 6.62 12.15
C TRP A 224 -11.03 8.06 11.61
N PRO A 225 -9.80 8.60 11.42
CA PRO A 225 -9.64 9.91 10.80
C PRO A 225 -10.26 9.94 9.39
N GLU A 226 -11.05 10.97 9.10
CA GLU A 226 -11.75 11.09 7.82
C GLU A 226 -10.79 11.05 6.63
N ARG A 227 -9.60 11.64 6.79
CA ARG A 227 -8.53 11.59 5.78
C ARG A 227 -8.17 10.16 5.38
N VAL A 228 -8.10 9.23 6.34
CA VAL A 228 -7.75 7.81 6.06
C VAL A 228 -8.89 7.14 5.30
N LYS A 229 -10.14 7.40 5.67
CA LYS A 229 -11.31 6.87 4.96
C LYS A 229 -11.36 7.35 3.51
N ILE A 230 -11.15 8.65 3.29
CA ILE A 230 -11.08 9.24 1.94
C ILE A 230 -9.93 8.63 1.12
N MET A 231 -8.75 8.41 1.73
CA MET A 231 -7.64 7.76 1.03
C MET A 231 -7.98 6.34 0.60
N GLN A 232 -8.65 5.55 1.44
CA GLN A 232 -9.07 4.19 1.11
C GLN A 232 -10.19 4.19 0.05
N ASP A 233 -11.19 5.06 0.18
CA ASP A 233 -12.26 5.22 -0.80
C ASP A 233 -11.69 5.53 -2.19
N ASN A 234 -10.83 6.54 -2.28
CA ASN A 234 -10.18 6.92 -3.52
C ASN A 234 -9.29 5.79 -4.10
N TRP A 235 -8.63 5.01 -3.23
CA TRP A 235 -7.79 3.89 -3.65
C TRP A 235 -8.61 2.72 -4.19
N ILE A 236 -9.68 2.35 -3.50
CA ILE A 236 -10.63 1.33 -3.96
C ILE A 236 -11.30 1.80 -5.25
N GLY A 237 -11.71 3.06 -5.31
CA GLY A 237 -12.12 3.77 -6.51
C GLY A 237 -13.24 3.08 -7.27
N LYS A 238 -14.41 2.91 -6.61
CA LYS A 238 -15.61 2.32 -7.21
C LYS A 238 -16.15 3.21 -8.32
N SER A 239 -16.31 2.66 -9.51
CA SER A 239 -16.92 3.31 -10.67
C SER A 239 -18.15 2.52 -11.11
N ILE A 240 -19.30 3.17 -11.09
CA ILE A 240 -20.57 2.60 -11.58
C ILE A 240 -20.75 3.11 -13.01
N GLY A 241 -20.90 2.19 -13.95
CA GLY A 241 -21.05 2.50 -15.36
C GLY A 241 -21.67 1.34 -16.13
N ALA A 242 -21.44 1.34 -17.41
CA ALA A 242 -21.89 0.28 -18.30
C ALA A 242 -20.77 -0.15 -19.27
N ASN A 243 -20.71 -1.43 -19.56
CA ASN A 243 -20.04 -1.94 -20.74
C ASN A 243 -20.95 -1.74 -21.94
N ILE A 244 -20.46 -1.02 -22.95
CA ILE A 244 -21.20 -0.77 -24.17
C ILE A 244 -20.57 -1.57 -25.31
N ASN A 245 -21.38 -2.33 -26.04
CA ASN A 245 -20.94 -3.14 -27.15
C ASN A 245 -21.19 -2.41 -28.48
N PHE A 246 -20.14 -2.12 -29.20
CA PHE A 246 -20.15 -1.58 -30.54
C PHE A 246 -19.90 -2.72 -31.55
N ASN A 247 -20.79 -2.93 -32.51
CA ASN A 247 -20.58 -3.89 -33.57
C ASN A 247 -19.51 -3.41 -34.56
N ILE A 248 -18.69 -4.30 -35.09
CA ILE A 248 -17.68 -3.95 -36.10
C ILE A 248 -18.31 -4.16 -37.50
N ASN A 249 -18.28 -3.13 -38.33
CA ASN A 249 -18.95 -3.15 -39.64
C ASN A 249 -18.49 -4.31 -40.57
N THR A 250 -17.20 -4.66 -40.50
CA THR A 250 -16.63 -5.73 -41.32
C THR A 250 -16.99 -7.14 -40.85
N ASN A 251 -17.52 -7.30 -39.62
CA ASN A 251 -17.97 -8.58 -39.07
C ASN A 251 -18.97 -8.33 -37.93
N PRO A 252 -20.28 -8.35 -38.18
CA PRO A 252 -21.32 -8.06 -37.20
C PRO A 252 -21.36 -9.00 -36.00
N GLU A 253 -20.79 -10.20 -36.08
CA GLU A 253 -20.65 -11.12 -34.94
C GLU A 253 -19.56 -10.68 -33.96
N LYS A 254 -18.69 -9.75 -34.35
CA LYS A 254 -17.60 -9.25 -33.53
C LYS A 254 -17.95 -7.90 -32.97
N LYS A 255 -17.79 -7.78 -31.66
CA LYS A 255 -18.06 -6.57 -30.89
C LYS A 255 -16.78 -6.03 -30.29
N ILE A 256 -16.69 -4.72 -30.14
CA ILE A 256 -15.76 -4.04 -29.26
C ILE A 256 -16.54 -3.55 -28.05
N THR A 257 -16.10 -3.94 -26.87
CA THR A 257 -16.74 -3.54 -25.61
C THR A 257 -15.95 -2.39 -24.99
N VAL A 258 -16.65 -1.34 -24.61
CA VAL A 258 -16.08 -0.16 -23.96
C VAL A 258 -16.77 0.04 -22.62
N PHE A 259 -16.00 0.23 -21.56
CA PHE A 259 -16.56 0.65 -20.28
C PHE A 259 -16.69 2.17 -20.22
N THR A 260 -17.85 2.67 -19.82
CA THR A 260 -18.08 4.10 -19.60
C THR A 260 -18.86 4.37 -18.32
N THR A 261 -18.49 5.42 -17.60
CA THR A 261 -19.29 6.01 -16.53
C THR A 261 -20.24 7.09 -17.02
N ARG A 262 -20.19 7.42 -18.33
CA ARG A 262 -20.93 8.49 -18.99
C ARG A 262 -21.79 7.97 -20.16
N PRO A 263 -22.72 7.01 -19.96
CA PRO A 263 -23.65 6.60 -21.01
C PRO A 263 -24.47 7.75 -21.62
N ASP A 264 -24.68 8.84 -20.86
CA ASP A 264 -25.30 10.08 -21.31
C ASP A 264 -24.60 10.73 -22.51
N THR A 265 -23.33 10.45 -22.77
CA THR A 265 -22.56 11.03 -23.87
C THR A 265 -22.50 10.13 -25.11
N LEU A 266 -23.16 8.97 -25.14
CA LEU A 266 -23.09 8.00 -26.24
C LEU A 266 -23.46 8.56 -27.60
N PHE A 267 -24.43 9.49 -27.68
CA PHE A 267 -24.81 10.17 -28.91
C PHE A 267 -23.74 11.12 -29.45
N GLY A 268 -22.78 11.51 -28.61
CA GLY A 268 -21.65 12.38 -28.93
C GLY A 268 -20.34 11.64 -29.22
N VAL A 269 -20.37 10.30 -29.29
CA VAL A 269 -19.19 9.51 -29.63
C VAL A 269 -18.84 9.70 -31.09
N THR A 270 -17.62 10.16 -31.37
CA THR A 270 -17.14 10.42 -32.74
C THR A 270 -15.99 9.53 -33.15
N TYR A 271 -15.37 8.82 -32.20
CA TYR A 271 -14.36 7.77 -32.45
C TYR A 271 -14.30 6.77 -31.30
N LEU A 272 -13.76 5.57 -31.57
CA LEU A 272 -13.30 4.66 -30.54
C LEU A 272 -11.78 4.66 -30.54
N ALA A 273 -11.15 4.56 -29.38
CA ALA A 273 -9.71 4.38 -29.26
C ALA A 273 -9.38 3.05 -28.57
N ILE A 274 -8.41 2.34 -29.11
CA ILE A 274 -7.90 1.08 -28.56
C ILE A 274 -6.43 1.20 -28.20
N SER A 275 -5.99 0.36 -27.25
CA SER A 275 -4.59 0.29 -26.87
C SER A 275 -3.73 -0.33 -27.96
N VAL A 276 -2.42 -0.09 -27.91
CA VAL A 276 -1.44 -0.64 -28.87
C VAL A 276 -1.30 -2.17 -28.85
N ASN A 277 -1.82 -2.84 -27.82
CA ASN A 277 -1.80 -4.30 -27.69
C ASN A 277 -3.18 -4.93 -27.82
N HIS A 278 -4.21 -4.17 -28.14
CA HIS A 278 -5.58 -4.67 -28.26
C HIS A 278 -5.71 -5.77 -29.31
N SER A 279 -6.50 -6.81 -29.05
CA SER A 279 -6.63 -7.98 -29.93
C SER A 279 -7.11 -7.68 -31.36
N LEU A 280 -7.83 -6.58 -31.54
CA LEU A 280 -8.30 -6.11 -32.86
C LEU A 280 -7.17 -5.70 -33.80
N ILE A 281 -5.99 -5.32 -33.29
CA ILE A 281 -4.83 -4.96 -34.12
C ILE A 281 -4.43 -6.11 -35.05
N LYS A 282 -4.56 -7.35 -34.61
CA LYS A 282 -4.28 -8.54 -35.44
C LYS A 282 -5.18 -8.66 -36.68
N LYS A 283 -6.20 -7.82 -36.82
CA LYS A 283 -7.14 -7.82 -37.96
C LYS A 283 -6.90 -6.67 -38.94
N ILE A 284 -5.99 -5.78 -38.62
CA ILE A 284 -5.52 -4.73 -39.52
C ILE A 284 -4.61 -5.40 -40.55
N THR A 285 -4.92 -5.19 -41.81
CA THR A 285 -4.18 -5.80 -42.93
C THR A 285 -3.30 -4.80 -43.67
N ASP A 286 -3.52 -3.53 -43.46
CA ASP A 286 -2.72 -2.48 -44.06
C ASP A 286 -1.34 -2.40 -43.43
N GLN A 287 -0.29 -2.55 -44.26
CA GLN A 287 1.10 -2.64 -43.82
C GLN A 287 1.62 -1.32 -43.25
N GLU A 288 1.17 -0.19 -43.77
CA GLU A 288 1.57 1.13 -43.29
C GLU A 288 1.04 1.35 -41.87
N THR A 289 -0.26 1.10 -41.66
CA THR A 289 -0.89 1.18 -40.34
C THR A 289 -0.23 0.23 -39.33
N ILE A 290 0.13 -1.00 -39.74
CA ILE A 290 0.83 -1.95 -38.85
C ILE A 290 2.20 -1.39 -38.46
N GLN A 291 2.96 -0.85 -39.40
CA GLN A 291 4.27 -0.27 -39.13
C GLN A 291 4.18 0.93 -38.17
N ASP A 292 3.18 1.80 -38.37
CA ASP A 292 2.96 2.94 -37.48
C ASP A 292 2.60 2.50 -36.07
N ILE A 293 1.80 1.45 -35.91
CA ILE A 293 1.47 0.88 -34.60
C ILE A 293 2.74 0.33 -33.91
N GLU A 294 3.61 -0.35 -34.65
CA GLU A 294 4.88 -0.85 -34.08
C GLU A 294 5.82 0.31 -33.69
N ASN A 295 5.88 1.37 -34.50
CA ASN A 295 6.62 2.60 -34.18
C ASN A 295 6.05 3.25 -32.89
N LEU A 296 4.71 3.31 -32.76
CA LEU A 296 4.06 3.83 -31.57
C LEU A 296 4.37 2.97 -30.34
N LYS A 297 4.39 1.64 -30.43
CA LYS A 297 4.80 0.76 -29.35
C LYS A 297 6.24 1.02 -28.89
N GLN A 298 7.16 1.20 -29.84
CA GLN A 298 8.54 1.54 -29.53
C GLN A 298 8.65 2.92 -28.87
N TYR A 299 7.92 3.92 -29.38
CA TYR A 299 7.85 5.25 -28.78
C TYR A 299 7.38 5.18 -27.33
N LEU A 300 6.27 4.48 -27.05
CA LEU A 300 5.73 4.30 -25.71
C LEU A 300 6.71 3.58 -24.78
N LYS A 301 7.44 2.60 -25.30
CA LYS A 301 8.46 1.87 -24.55
C LYS A 301 9.63 2.78 -24.14
N ASN A 302 10.04 3.70 -25.03
CA ASN A 302 11.20 4.56 -24.82
C ASN A 302 10.88 5.83 -24.00
N ASN A 303 9.61 6.26 -23.95
CA ASN A 303 9.18 7.52 -23.33
C ASN A 303 8.25 7.31 -22.12
N LYS A 304 8.42 6.23 -21.37
CA LYS A 304 7.55 5.82 -20.25
C LYS A 304 7.37 6.88 -19.13
N ASN A 305 8.24 7.87 -19.04
CA ASN A 305 8.37 8.81 -17.92
C ASN A 305 8.04 10.27 -18.26
N ASN A 306 7.65 10.55 -19.50
CA ASN A 306 7.26 11.91 -19.92
C ASN A 306 5.73 11.97 -20.05
N GLU A 307 5.16 13.18 -19.94
CA GLU A 307 3.80 13.40 -20.45
C GLU A 307 3.77 12.92 -21.91
N LEU A 308 3.16 11.77 -22.13
CA LEU A 308 3.12 11.16 -23.44
C LEU A 308 2.29 12.04 -24.37
N GLU A 309 2.88 12.42 -25.48
CA GLU A 309 2.14 13.08 -26.54
C GLU A 309 0.94 12.21 -26.95
N LYS A 310 -0.23 12.82 -27.08
CA LYS A 310 -1.46 12.12 -27.50
C LYS A 310 -1.36 11.79 -28.99
N ILE A 311 -0.71 10.67 -29.30
CA ILE A 311 -0.50 10.15 -30.66
C ILE A 311 -1.64 9.19 -30.97
N GLY A 312 -2.23 9.35 -32.17
CA GLY A 312 -3.29 8.47 -32.67
C GLY A 312 -2.99 7.99 -34.08
N ILE A 313 -3.30 6.73 -34.34
CA ILE A 313 -3.21 6.10 -35.66
C ILE A 313 -4.61 5.66 -36.06
N LYS A 314 -5.16 6.24 -37.14
CA LYS A 314 -6.45 5.88 -37.67
C LYS A 314 -6.35 4.51 -38.35
N THR A 315 -7.26 3.61 -38.01
CA THR A 315 -7.30 2.28 -38.65
C THR A 315 -8.37 2.24 -39.75
N SER A 316 -8.35 1.18 -40.54
CA SER A 316 -9.41 0.88 -41.52
C SER A 316 -10.69 0.30 -40.89
N LEU A 317 -10.68 0.04 -39.59
CA LEU A 317 -11.80 -0.56 -38.87
C LEU A 317 -12.83 0.50 -38.50
N ILE A 318 -14.11 0.15 -38.64
CA ILE A 318 -15.26 1.00 -38.32
C ILE A 318 -16.17 0.25 -37.35
N ALA A 319 -16.56 0.90 -36.28
CA ALA A 319 -17.59 0.42 -35.34
C ALA A 319 -18.93 1.12 -35.63
N ILE A 320 -20.01 0.50 -35.18
CA ILE A 320 -21.37 1.07 -35.29
C ILE A 320 -21.85 1.47 -33.90
N ASN A 321 -22.23 2.73 -33.75
CA ASN A 321 -22.80 3.24 -32.52
C ASN A 321 -24.18 2.60 -32.24
N PRO A 322 -24.38 1.92 -31.10
CA PRO A 322 -25.61 1.19 -30.84
C PRO A 322 -26.85 2.09 -30.64
N VAL A 323 -26.69 3.39 -30.32
CA VAL A 323 -27.83 4.30 -30.02
C VAL A 323 -28.37 5.06 -31.24
N ASN A 324 -27.56 5.21 -32.30
CA ASN A 324 -27.96 6.01 -33.48
C ASN A 324 -27.52 5.38 -34.81
N SER A 325 -26.87 4.19 -34.77
CA SER A 325 -26.36 3.47 -35.94
C SER A 325 -25.32 4.25 -36.79
N GLU A 326 -24.73 5.31 -36.27
CA GLU A 326 -23.67 6.05 -36.95
C GLU A 326 -22.36 5.23 -37.01
N PRO A 327 -21.66 5.24 -38.16
CA PRO A 327 -20.32 4.61 -38.26
C PRO A 327 -19.27 5.44 -37.53
N ILE A 328 -18.45 4.79 -36.74
CA ILE A 328 -17.44 5.41 -35.88
C ILE A 328 -16.05 4.82 -36.22
N PRO A 329 -15.06 5.65 -36.59
CA PRO A 329 -13.70 5.18 -36.83
C PRO A 329 -13.04 4.65 -35.56
N ILE A 330 -12.23 3.60 -35.71
CA ILE A 330 -11.41 3.06 -34.63
C ILE A 330 -9.97 3.55 -34.80
N TRP A 331 -9.43 4.12 -33.71
CA TRP A 331 -8.06 4.61 -33.64
C TRP A 331 -7.24 3.77 -32.67
N VAL A 332 -5.96 3.58 -32.93
CA VAL A 332 -4.99 3.13 -31.93
C VAL A 332 -4.40 4.38 -31.28
N ALA A 333 -4.52 4.52 -29.96
CA ALA A 333 -4.11 5.75 -29.28
C ALA A 333 -3.16 5.50 -28.11
N SER A 334 -2.15 6.37 -27.98
CA SER A 334 -1.08 6.28 -26.96
C SER A 334 -1.59 6.36 -25.52
N TYR A 335 -2.73 6.99 -25.30
CA TYR A 335 -3.30 7.23 -23.97
C TYR A 335 -4.24 6.12 -23.48
N VAL A 336 -4.53 5.11 -24.30
CA VAL A 336 -5.38 3.97 -23.90
C VAL A 336 -4.52 2.89 -23.29
N LEU A 337 -4.78 2.59 -22.02
CA LEU A 337 -4.03 1.58 -21.26
C LEU A 337 -4.64 0.19 -21.45
N ASP A 338 -3.81 -0.84 -21.67
CA ASP A 338 -4.25 -2.24 -21.80
C ASP A 338 -4.95 -2.77 -20.56
N GLU A 339 -4.49 -2.31 -19.40
CA GLU A 339 -4.90 -2.81 -18.10
C GLU A 339 -6.17 -2.14 -17.55
N TYR A 340 -6.67 -1.09 -18.22
CA TYR A 340 -7.87 -0.39 -17.77
C TYR A 340 -9.09 -0.79 -18.62
N GLY A 341 -10.08 -1.37 -17.96
CA GLY A 341 -11.31 -1.81 -18.63
C GLY A 341 -11.08 -2.93 -19.64
N THR A 342 -11.45 -2.66 -20.87
CA THR A 342 -11.36 -3.60 -22.01
C THR A 342 -10.17 -3.32 -22.93
N GLY A 343 -9.31 -2.36 -22.58
CA GLY A 343 -8.28 -1.83 -23.49
C GLY A 343 -8.86 -1.00 -24.65
N ALA A 344 -10.12 -0.56 -24.51
CA ALA A 344 -10.83 0.28 -25.47
C ALA A 344 -11.63 1.38 -24.74
N VAL A 345 -11.71 2.55 -25.32
CA VAL A 345 -12.49 3.69 -24.81
C VAL A 345 -13.30 4.33 -25.92
N MET A 346 -14.45 4.92 -25.59
CA MET A 346 -15.20 5.76 -26.50
C MET A 346 -14.68 7.19 -26.39
N GLY A 347 -14.42 7.84 -27.52
CA GLY A 347 -14.04 9.24 -27.60
C GLY A 347 -15.26 10.14 -27.68
N VAL A 348 -15.40 11.04 -26.71
CA VAL A 348 -16.49 12.03 -26.62
C VAL A 348 -15.95 13.45 -26.52
N PRO A 349 -15.36 13.97 -27.59
CA PRO A 349 -14.58 15.21 -27.56
C PRO A 349 -15.30 16.41 -26.95
N ALA A 350 -16.61 16.53 -27.16
CA ALA A 350 -17.37 17.63 -26.57
C ALA A 350 -17.48 17.60 -25.05
N HIS A 351 -17.19 16.45 -24.38
CA HIS A 351 -17.49 16.21 -22.97
C HIS A 351 -16.35 15.58 -22.17
N ASP A 352 -15.17 15.44 -22.78
CA ASP A 352 -13.92 14.99 -22.13
C ASP A 352 -12.76 15.83 -22.64
N LEU A 353 -11.99 16.43 -21.72
CA LEU A 353 -10.87 17.32 -22.05
C LEU A 353 -9.77 16.61 -22.85
N ARG A 354 -9.45 15.39 -22.49
CA ARG A 354 -8.44 14.59 -23.17
C ARG A 354 -8.86 14.25 -24.60
N ASP A 355 -10.13 13.88 -24.77
CA ASP A 355 -10.69 13.52 -26.05
C ASP A 355 -10.84 14.75 -26.95
N PHE A 356 -11.13 15.93 -26.35
CA PHE A 356 -11.18 17.20 -27.06
C PHE A 356 -9.85 17.57 -27.71
N GLU A 357 -8.77 17.53 -26.93
CA GLU A 357 -7.41 17.81 -27.43
C GLU A 357 -7.00 16.81 -28.52
N PHE A 358 -7.31 15.52 -28.32
CA PHE A 358 -7.04 14.49 -29.30
C PHE A 358 -7.81 14.72 -30.60
N ALA A 359 -9.09 15.06 -30.51
CA ALA A 359 -9.92 15.31 -31.66
C ALA A 359 -9.46 16.56 -32.45
N LYS A 360 -9.12 17.66 -31.77
CA LYS A 360 -8.57 18.87 -32.42
C LYS A 360 -7.27 18.57 -33.16
N LYS A 361 -6.35 17.80 -32.54
CA LYS A 361 -5.06 17.40 -33.14
C LYS A 361 -5.24 16.55 -34.39
N ASN A 362 -6.23 15.65 -34.38
CA ASN A 362 -6.42 14.65 -35.45
C ASN A 362 -7.58 15.02 -36.42
N ASN A 363 -8.13 16.24 -36.35
CA ASN A 363 -9.28 16.71 -37.16
C ASN A 363 -10.46 15.74 -37.10
N ILE A 364 -10.83 15.29 -35.88
CA ILE A 364 -12.00 14.45 -35.62
C ILE A 364 -13.19 15.38 -35.25
N ASP A 365 -14.37 15.04 -35.70
CA ASP A 365 -15.57 15.80 -35.39
C ASP A 365 -15.86 15.90 -33.90
N ILE A 366 -16.37 17.08 -33.47
CA ILE A 366 -16.72 17.35 -32.07
C ILE A 366 -18.24 17.56 -32.02
N LYS A 367 -18.97 16.57 -31.49
CA LYS A 367 -20.43 16.56 -31.44
C LYS A 367 -20.91 16.86 -30.02
N GLN A 368 -21.45 18.08 -29.80
CA GLN A 368 -22.00 18.47 -28.50
C GLN A 368 -23.35 17.80 -28.26
N VAL A 369 -23.50 17.12 -27.12
CA VAL A 369 -24.75 16.44 -26.71
C VAL A 369 -25.20 16.82 -25.30
N ILE A 370 -24.45 17.65 -24.58
CA ILE A 370 -24.88 18.22 -23.30
C ILE A 370 -24.64 19.73 -23.34
N VAL A 371 -25.65 20.49 -22.92
CA VAL A 371 -25.62 21.95 -22.76
C VAL A 371 -25.98 22.33 -21.35
N LYS A 372 -25.59 23.54 -20.92
CA LYS A 372 -25.84 24.04 -19.57
C LYS A 372 -27.31 24.22 -19.29
N ASP A 373 -28.03 24.88 -20.22
CA ASP A 373 -29.42 25.19 -20.06
C ASP A 373 -30.29 24.56 -21.16
N LYS A 374 -31.52 24.20 -20.85
CA LYS A 374 -32.46 23.52 -21.74
C LYS A 374 -32.74 24.27 -23.06
N SER A 375 -32.61 25.59 -23.04
CA SER A 375 -32.84 26.47 -24.16
C SER A 375 -31.64 26.65 -25.09
N GLU A 376 -30.45 26.17 -24.65
CA GLU A 376 -29.23 26.28 -25.45
C GLU A 376 -29.24 25.31 -26.62
N GLN A 377 -28.68 25.75 -27.73
CA GLN A 377 -28.44 24.93 -28.92
C GLN A 377 -26.94 24.55 -28.99
N SER A 378 -26.66 23.54 -29.79
CA SER A 378 -25.26 23.13 -30.06
C SER A 378 -24.49 24.31 -30.68
N LYS A 379 -23.28 24.51 -30.23
CA LYS A 379 -22.35 25.52 -30.74
C LYS A 379 -20.95 24.92 -30.91
N GLU A 380 -20.14 25.60 -31.70
CA GLU A 380 -18.71 25.29 -31.74
C GLU A 380 -18.10 25.52 -30.36
N LEU A 381 -17.30 24.57 -29.90
CA LEU A 381 -16.70 24.58 -28.58
C LEU A 381 -15.21 24.96 -28.66
N ASP A 382 -14.82 25.91 -27.82
CA ASP A 382 -13.39 26.23 -27.59
C ASP A 382 -12.71 25.23 -26.68
N ASN A 383 -13.50 24.57 -25.81
CA ASN A 383 -13.07 23.53 -24.89
C ASN A 383 -14.20 22.54 -24.57
N ALA A 384 -13.88 21.36 -24.06
CA ALA A 384 -14.88 20.38 -23.67
C ALA A 384 -15.78 20.88 -22.53
N TYR A 385 -17.09 20.64 -22.66
CA TYR A 385 -18.06 20.91 -21.61
C TYR A 385 -18.23 19.67 -20.72
N VAL A 386 -17.63 19.69 -19.52
CA VAL A 386 -17.57 18.53 -18.62
C VAL A 386 -18.59 18.55 -17.49
N GLU A 387 -19.30 19.67 -17.31
CA GLU A 387 -20.27 19.87 -16.24
C GLU A 387 -21.60 19.15 -16.51
N ASN A 388 -22.47 19.11 -15.48
CA ASN A 388 -23.84 18.64 -15.64
C ASN A 388 -24.68 19.62 -16.47
N GLY A 389 -25.68 19.07 -17.14
CA GLY A 389 -26.58 19.86 -18.01
C GLY A 389 -27.71 19.03 -18.58
N TYR A 390 -28.22 19.46 -19.73
CA TYR A 390 -29.35 18.85 -20.42
C TYR A 390 -28.91 18.28 -21.76
N LEU A 391 -29.47 17.12 -22.14
CA LEU A 391 -29.14 16.49 -23.41
C LEU A 391 -29.76 17.25 -24.60
N ILE A 392 -28.95 17.36 -25.66
CA ILE A 392 -29.34 17.77 -27.01
C ILE A 392 -28.76 16.77 -28.02
N ASN A 393 -29.21 16.76 -29.25
CA ASN A 393 -28.73 15.85 -30.31
C ASN A 393 -28.76 14.36 -29.90
N SER A 394 -29.69 13.98 -28.99
CA SER A 394 -29.75 12.70 -28.32
C SER A 394 -31.13 12.03 -28.43
N ASN A 395 -31.83 12.25 -29.56
CA ASN A 395 -33.15 11.68 -29.91
C ASN A 395 -34.18 11.88 -28.77
N GLN A 396 -34.79 10.80 -28.27
CA GLN A 396 -35.80 10.79 -27.20
C GLN A 396 -35.29 11.32 -25.86
N TYR A 397 -34.00 11.51 -25.70
CA TYR A 397 -33.38 12.01 -24.47
C TYR A 397 -33.16 13.52 -24.46
N ASN A 398 -33.45 14.21 -25.55
CA ASN A 398 -33.32 15.67 -25.63
C ASN A 398 -34.10 16.37 -24.51
N GLY A 399 -33.47 17.35 -23.85
CA GLY A 399 -34.03 18.12 -22.75
C GLY A 399 -34.10 17.41 -21.41
N ILE A 400 -33.60 16.14 -21.29
CA ILE A 400 -33.48 15.42 -20.04
C ILE A 400 -32.14 15.79 -19.38
N ALA A 401 -32.13 15.98 -18.06
CA ALA A 401 -30.90 16.18 -17.32
C ALA A 401 -29.96 14.98 -17.51
N ASN A 402 -28.67 15.21 -17.76
CA ASN A 402 -27.70 14.16 -18.06
C ASN A 402 -27.57 13.13 -16.95
N THR A 403 -27.75 13.53 -15.69
CA THR A 403 -27.74 12.63 -14.54
C THR A 403 -28.88 11.60 -14.55
N ILE A 404 -30.03 11.95 -15.11
CA ILE A 404 -31.19 11.06 -15.30
C ILE A 404 -31.03 10.27 -16.61
N ALA A 405 -30.63 10.92 -17.70
CA ALA A 405 -30.44 10.30 -18.99
C ALA A 405 -29.40 9.15 -18.94
N LYS A 406 -28.34 9.32 -18.17
CA LYS A 406 -27.32 8.32 -17.92
C LYS A 406 -27.91 6.97 -17.49
N LEU A 407 -28.86 6.97 -16.57
CA LEU A 407 -29.48 5.76 -16.07
C LEU A 407 -30.43 5.15 -17.12
N LYS A 408 -31.23 5.99 -17.77
CA LYS A 408 -32.20 5.55 -18.78
C LYS A 408 -31.52 4.95 -20.02
N ILE A 409 -30.43 5.55 -20.50
CA ILE A 409 -29.68 5.06 -21.67
C ILE A 409 -29.00 3.73 -21.34
N ALA A 410 -28.42 3.60 -20.12
CA ALA A 410 -27.84 2.34 -19.68
C ALA A 410 -28.92 1.24 -19.56
N GLU A 411 -30.09 1.53 -19.00
CA GLU A 411 -31.22 0.60 -18.89
C GLU A 411 -31.74 0.17 -20.26
N GLU A 412 -31.95 1.11 -21.19
CA GLU A 412 -32.31 0.81 -22.57
C GLU A 412 -31.29 -0.11 -23.24
N GLY A 413 -29.99 0.15 -23.01
CA GLY A 413 -28.93 -0.68 -23.54
C GLY A 413 -28.94 -2.10 -23.02
N VAL A 414 -29.22 -2.28 -21.74
CA VAL A 414 -29.38 -3.60 -21.13
C VAL A 414 -30.58 -4.33 -21.73
N ASN A 415 -31.72 -3.65 -21.85
CA ASN A 415 -32.95 -4.23 -22.41
C ASN A 415 -32.79 -4.63 -23.88
N ASN A 416 -32.02 -3.87 -24.66
CA ASN A 416 -31.76 -4.11 -26.09
C ASN A 416 -30.50 -4.97 -26.33
N GLY A 417 -29.78 -5.42 -25.29
CA GLY A 417 -28.63 -6.33 -25.36
C GLY A 417 -27.33 -5.72 -25.91
N TRP A 418 -27.23 -4.37 -26.04
CA TRP A 418 -25.98 -3.70 -26.41
C TRP A 418 -25.22 -3.09 -25.22
N ALA A 419 -25.78 -3.12 -24.01
CA ALA A 419 -25.09 -2.71 -22.80
C ALA A 419 -25.23 -3.76 -21.68
N GLU A 420 -24.30 -3.69 -20.71
CA GLU A 420 -24.32 -4.43 -19.46
C GLU A 420 -23.92 -3.47 -18.33
N ASN A 421 -24.73 -3.40 -17.27
CA ASN A 421 -24.35 -2.65 -16.08
C ASN A 421 -23.08 -3.23 -15.47
N LYS A 422 -22.10 -2.39 -15.21
CA LYS A 422 -20.80 -2.82 -14.71
C LYS A 422 -20.32 -1.94 -13.58
N ILE A 423 -19.88 -2.57 -12.50
CA ILE A 423 -19.11 -1.92 -11.44
C ILE A 423 -17.65 -2.27 -11.69
N GLN A 424 -16.80 -1.27 -11.71
CA GLN A 424 -15.35 -1.43 -11.76
C GLN A 424 -14.71 -0.80 -10.54
N TYR A 425 -13.58 -1.35 -10.14
CA TYR A 425 -12.75 -0.82 -9.06
C TYR A 425 -11.38 -0.45 -9.62
N ARG A 426 -10.78 0.64 -9.10
CA ARG A 426 -9.40 0.99 -9.37
C ARG A 426 -8.46 0.02 -8.64
N LEU A 427 -8.88 -0.46 -7.46
CA LEU A 427 -8.19 -1.45 -6.67
C LEU A 427 -7.86 -2.68 -7.54
N ARG A 428 -6.64 -3.17 -7.44
CA ARG A 428 -6.17 -4.39 -8.10
C ARG A 428 -5.81 -5.44 -7.06
N ASP A 429 -5.74 -6.70 -7.50
CA ASP A 429 -5.30 -7.78 -6.62
C ASP A 429 -3.89 -7.52 -6.09
N TRP A 430 -3.70 -7.84 -4.81
CA TRP A 430 -2.45 -7.58 -4.11
C TRP A 430 -1.37 -8.56 -4.55
N LEU A 431 -0.30 -8.04 -5.14
CA LEU A 431 0.89 -8.77 -5.56
C LEU A 431 1.78 -9.07 -4.37
N ILE A 432 1.90 -10.35 -4.00
CA ILE A 432 2.61 -10.77 -2.79
C ILE A 432 4.01 -11.36 -3.03
N SER A 433 4.36 -11.75 -4.24
CA SER A 433 5.68 -12.30 -4.57
C SER A 433 6.79 -11.27 -4.45
N ARG A 434 7.90 -11.66 -3.81
CA ARG A 434 9.14 -10.88 -3.75
C ARG A 434 10.34 -11.80 -4.05
N GLN A 435 11.25 -11.34 -4.92
CA GLN A 435 12.46 -12.06 -5.30
C GLN A 435 13.58 -11.75 -4.33
N ARG A 436 13.35 -12.02 -3.04
CA ARG A 436 14.28 -11.71 -1.94
C ARG A 436 14.39 -12.87 -0.97
N TYR A 437 15.58 -13.01 -0.39
CA TYR A 437 15.85 -14.04 0.61
C TYR A 437 15.16 -13.75 1.95
N TRP A 438 15.28 -12.50 2.45
CA TRP A 438 14.81 -12.14 3.80
C TRP A 438 13.31 -11.81 3.78
N GLY A 439 12.50 -12.85 3.71
CA GLY A 439 11.05 -12.81 3.67
C GLY A 439 10.44 -14.16 4.06
N CYS A 440 9.13 -14.18 4.32
CA CYS A 440 8.41 -15.41 4.62
C CYS A 440 8.32 -16.28 3.36
N PRO A 441 8.90 -17.50 3.33
CA PRO A 441 8.82 -18.38 2.14
C PRO A 441 7.37 -18.77 1.80
N ILE A 442 7.06 -18.82 0.52
CA ILE A 442 5.75 -19.27 0.04
C ILE A 442 5.70 -20.81 0.11
N PRO A 443 4.70 -21.40 0.82
CA PRO A 443 4.64 -22.85 1.07
C PRO A 443 4.07 -23.64 -0.11
N ILE A 444 4.71 -23.51 -1.27
CA ILE A 444 4.33 -24.16 -2.54
C ILE A 444 5.51 -24.95 -3.09
N VAL A 445 5.21 -26.06 -3.74
CA VAL A 445 6.17 -26.88 -4.48
C VAL A 445 5.80 -26.90 -5.95
N ASN A 446 6.74 -26.55 -6.81
CA ASN A 446 6.58 -26.56 -8.27
C ASN A 446 6.97 -27.93 -8.83
N CYS A 447 5.98 -28.71 -9.23
CA CYS A 447 6.11 -30.07 -9.77
C CYS A 447 5.89 -30.08 -11.28
N LYS A 448 6.75 -30.74 -12.04
CA LYS A 448 6.60 -30.86 -13.51
C LYS A 448 5.29 -31.58 -13.94
N LYS A 449 4.79 -32.51 -13.11
CA LYS A 449 3.57 -33.26 -13.40
C LYS A 449 2.31 -32.61 -12.84
N CYS A 450 2.38 -32.05 -11.62
CA CYS A 450 1.22 -31.58 -10.87
C CYS A 450 1.03 -30.05 -10.91
N GLY A 451 2.00 -29.31 -11.46
CA GLY A 451 2.01 -27.83 -11.40
C GLY A 451 2.43 -27.30 -10.01
N SER A 452 1.89 -26.18 -9.62
CA SER A 452 2.10 -25.59 -8.28
C SER A 452 1.25 -26.34 -7.26
N VAL A 453 1.88 -26.99 -6.29
CA VAL A 453 1.26 -27.85 -5.28
C VAL A 453 1.47 -27.24 -3.90
N PRO A 454 0.40 -26.93 -3.14
CA PRO A 454 0.53 -26.45 -1.76
C PRO A 454 1.07 -27.56 -0.86
N LEU A 455 1.89 -27.19 0.11
CA LEU A 455 2.35 -28.08 1.17
C LEU A 455 1.21 -28.41 2.15
N ASN A 456 1.33 -29.52 2.84
CA ASN A 456 0.45 -29.84 3.97
C ASN A 456 0.87 -29.05 5.22
N GLN A 457 -0.05 -28.83 6.14
CA GLN A 457 0.25 -28.14 7.40
C GLN A 457 1.39 -28.81 8.19
N SER A 458 1.49 -30.16 8.15
CA SER A 458 2.53 -30.92 8.83
C SER A 458 3.94 -30.73 8.25
N GLU A 459 4.04 -30.15 7.04
CA GLU A 459 5.30 -29.86 6.35
C GLU A 459 5.80 -28.42 6.62
N LEU A 460 5.04 -27.64 7.39
CA LEU A 460 5.41 -26.30 7.81
C LEU A 460 6.30 -26.33 9.08
N PRO A 461 7.21 -25.37 9.25
CA PRO A 461 7.50 -24.26 8.34
C PRO A 461 8.41 -24.65 7.18
N VAL A 462 8.22 -24.00 6.02
CA VAL A 462 9.30 -23.90 5.02
C VAL A 462 10.32 -22.93 5.59
N ALA A 463 11.34 -23.47 6.27
CA ALA A 463 12.35 -22.64 6.92
C ALA A 463 13.33 -22.02 5.90
N LEU A 464 13.79 -20.80 6.18
CA LEU A 464 14.86 -20.16 5.42
C LEU A 464 16.20 -20.89 5.67
N PRO A 465 17.04 -21.11 4.63
CA PRO A 465 18.37 -21.69 4.82
C PRO A 465 19.25 -20.70 5.58
N LYS A 466 20.03 -21.22 6.54
CA LYS A 466 20.91 -20.38 7.39
C LYS A 466 22.20 -20.01 6.65
N ASP A 467 22.70 -20.96 5.84
CA ASP A 467 23.94 -20.84 5.08
C ASP A 467 23.61 -20.45 3.63
N ILE A 468 23.46 -19.16 3.38
CA ILE A 468 23.14 -18.63 2.07
C ILE A 468 24.08 -17.46 1.73
N ASP A 469 24.58 -17.45 0.51
CA ASP A 469 25.33 -16.33 -0.03
C ASP A 469 24.33 -15.28 -0.57
N ILE A 470 24.26 -14.14 0.12
CA ILE A 470 23.38 -12.99 -0.19
C ILE A 470 24.16 -11.82 -0.79
N SER A 471 25.25 -12.09 -1.52
CA SER A 471 26.03 -11.00 -2.17
C SER A 471 25.14 -10.14 -3.07
N ALA A 472 25.47 -8.85 -3.19
CA ALA A 472 24.68 -7.83 -3.91
C ALA A 472 24.32 -8.17 -5.36
N ASN A 473 25.01 -9.12 -5.97
CA ASN A 473 24.84 -9.53 -7.37
C ASN A 473 23.83 -10.70 -7.54
N LYS A 474 23.29 -11.27 -6.46
CA LYS A 474 22.36 -12.41 -6.53
C LYS A 474 20.92 -11.97 -6.42
N ILE A 475 20.20 -12.01 -7.53
CA ILE A 475 18.78 -11.64 -7.62
C ILE A 475 17.86 -12.70 -6.98
N ASN A 476 18.28 -13.98 -6.99
CA ASN A 476 17.48 -15.10 -6.46
C ASN A 476 18.34 -16.07 -5.64
N ALA A 477 18.79 -15.62 -4.48
CA ALA A 477 19.66 -16.41 -3.61
C ALA A 477 19.03 -17.77 -3.18
N LEU A 478 17.70 -17.84 -3.01
CA LEU A 478 16.98 -19.09 -2.70
C LEU A 478 17.00 -20.05 -3.88
N GLY A 479 16.81 -19.55 -5.10
CA GLY A 479 16.82 -20.36 -6.32
C GLY A 479 18.20 -20.97 -6.64
N ASP A 480 19.25 -20.31 -6.23
CA ASP A 480 20.64 -20.77 -6.42
C ASP A 480 21.08 -21.80 -5.35
N ASN A 481 20.34 -21.94 -4.27
CA ASN A 481 20.64 -22.90 -3.20
C ASN A 481 20.06 -24.28 -3.52
N ASN A 482 20.83 -25.13 -4.18
CA ASN A 482 20.42 -26.46 -4.60
C ASN A 482 20.00 -27.38 -3.43
N ASN A 483 20.60 -27.22 -2.26
CA ASN A 483 20.27 -28.02 -1.07
C ASN A 483 18.90 -27.63 -0.50
N TRP A 484 18.49 -26.40 -0.65
CA TRP A 484 17.21 -25.91 -0.13
C TRP A 484 16.08 -26.05 -1.13
N ILE A 485 16.31 -25.76 -2.42
CA ILE A 485 15.25 -25.71 -3.45
C ILE A 485 14.73 -27.11 -3.82
N ASN A 486 15.58 -28.14 -3.86
CA ASN A 486 15.19 -29.46 -4.29
C ASN A 486 14.36 -30.19 -3.21
N THR A 487 13.27 -30.79 -3.62
CA THR A 487 12.33 -31.49 -2.76
C THR A 487 11.55 -32.55 -3.55
N THR A 488 10.62 -33.22 -2.90
CA THR A 488 9.65 -34.12 -3.54
C THR A 488 8.26 -33.50 -3.58
N CYS A 489 7.50 -33.81 -4.60
CA CYS A 489 6.11 -33.35 -4.73
C CYS A 489 5.22 -34.03 -3.68
N PRO A 490 4.51 -33.29 -2.81
CA PRO A 490 3.64 -33.90 -1.80
C PRO A 490 2.44 -34.67 -2.40
N LYS A 491 2.09 -34.39 -3.68
CA LYS A 491 0.95 -35.05 -4.35
C LYS A 491 1.33 -36.31 -5.09
N CYS A 492 2.50 -36.39 -5.72
CA CYS A 492 2.85 -37.52 -6.60
C CYS A 492 4.24 -38.14 -6.30
N GLY A 493 5.00 -37.61 -5.33
CA GLY A 493 6.27 -38.17 -4.88
C GLY A 493 7.48 -37.96 -5.80
N ILE A 494 7.31 -37.42 -7.02
CA ILE A 494 8.44 -37.17 -7.93
C ILE A 494 9.29 -35.96 -7.49
N ALA A 495 10.53 -35.90 -7.99
CA ALA A 495 11.40 -34.76 -7.76
C ALA A 495 10.74 -33.44 -8.19
N ALA A 496 10.81 -32.45 -7.35
CA ALA A 496 10.17 -31.15 -7.52
C ALA A 496 11.04 -30.04 -6.92
N LYS A 497 10.62 -28.78 -7.06
CA LYS A 497 11.34 -27.63 -6.52
C LYS A 497 10.42 -26.81 -5.62
N LYS A 498 10.93 -26.32 -4.50
CA LYS A 498 10.23 -25.33 -3.69
C LYS A 498 10.06 -24.03 -4.46
N GLU A 499 9.03 -23.28 -4.13
CA GLU A 499 8.89 -21.89 -4.58
C GLU A 499 10.04 -21.04 -4.03
N THR A 500 10.59 -20.17 -4.86
CA THR A 500 11.76 -19.34 -4.51
C THR A 500 11.41 -17.90 -4.20
N ASP A 501 10.21 -17.48 -4.56
CA ASP A 501 9.69 -16.18 -4.11
C ASP A 501 9.34 -16.24 -2.62
N THR A 502 9.57 -15.14 -1.93
CA THR A 502 9.07 -14.91 -0.58
C THR A 502 7.87 -13.97 -0.60
N MET A 503 7.11 -13.94 0.48
CA MET A 503 5.95 -13.07 0.61
C MET A 503 6.35 -11.63 0.90
N ASP A 504 5.57 -10.67 0.41
CA ASP A 504 5.60 -9.29 0.87
C ASP A 504 5.54 -9.21 2.39
N THR A 505 6.31 -8.30 3.00
CA THR A 505 6.34 -8.11 4.46
C THR A 505 4.96 -7.83 5.05
N PHE A 506 4.09 -7.16 4.29
CA PHE A 506 2.72 -6.89 4.72
C PHE A 506 1.88 -8.16 4.91
N MET A 507 2.24 -9.29 4.33
CA MET A 507 1.62 -10.58 4.64
C MET A 507 1.79 -10.96 6.12
N CYS A 508 2.96 -10.69 6.69
CA CYS A 508 3.23 -10.94 8.11
C CYS A 508 2.55 -9.91 9.02
N SER A 509 2.56 -8.63 8.63
CA SER A 509 2.00 -7.56 9.47
C SER A 509 0.47 -7.40 9.35
N SER A 510 -0.17 -8.03 8.37
CA SER A 510 -1.63 -7.91 8.20
C SER A 510 -2.46 -8.69 9.20
N TRP A 511 -1.86 -9.56 10.02
CA TRP A 511 -2.56 -10.38 11.01
C TRP A 511 -1.92 -10.37 12.41
N TYR A 512 -0.82 -9.67 12.63
CA TYR A 512 -0.03 -9.69 13.87
C TYR A 512 -0.83 -9.32 15.11
N PHE A 513 -1.80 -8.43 14.99
CA PHE A 513 -2.71 -8.04 16.07
C PHE A 513 -3.59 -9.20 16.55
N LEU A 514 -3.84 -10.20 15.71
CA LEU A 514 -4.53 -11.45 16.07
C LEU A 514 -3.63 -12.37 16.90
N ARG A 515 -2.30 -12.27 16.76
CA ARG A 515 -1.35 -13.13 17.49
C ARG A 515 -1.19 -12.77 18.94
N TYR A 516 -1.24 -11.48 19.28
CA TYR A 516 -0.95 -11.02 20.65
C TYR A 516 -1.87 -11.56 21.72
N PRO A 517 -3.18 -11.71 21.56
CA PRO A 517 -4.07 -12.30 22.56
C PRO A 517 -3.64 -13.71 23.01
N SER A 518 -3.01 -14.46 22.12
CA SER A 518 -2.54 -15.83 22.37
C SER A 518 -1.13 -16.09 21.83
N SER A 519 -0.19 -15.16 22.09
CA SER A 519 1.17 -15.17 21.52
C SER A 519 1.96 -16.45 21.80
N LYS A 520 1.66 -17.16 22.89
CA LYS A 520 2.32 -18.43 23.30
C LYS A 520 1.70 -19.69 22.69
N CYS A 521 0.60 -19.56 21.93
CA CYS A 521 -0.02 -20.71 21.27
C CYS A 521 0.92 -21.32 20.23
N SER A 522 1.22 -22.63 20.34
CA SER A 522 2.21 -23.32 19.49
C SER A 522 1.60 -24.23 18.43
N ASN A 523 0.31 -24.53 18.49
CA ASN A 523 -0.37 -25.48 17.61
C ASN A 523 -1.33 -24.84 16.61
N LYS A 524 -1.55 -23.52 16.69
CA LYS A 524 -2.39 -22.73 15.78
C LYS A 524 -1.96 -21.24 15.81
N PRO A 525 -2.40 -20.43 14.82
CA PRO A 525 -1.99 -19.02 14.75
C PRO A 525 -2.48 -18.21 15.95
N PHE A 526 -3.67 -18.52 16.45
CA PHE A 526 -4.33 -17.87 17.58
C PHE A 526 -5.49 -18.71 18.10
N GLU A 527 -5.93 -18.40 19.32
CA GLU A 527 -7.12 -18.99 19.94
C GLU A 527 -8.36 -18.18 19.54
N LYS A 528 -9.37 -18.81 18.90
CA LYS A 528 -10.63 -18.14 18.51
C LYS A 528 -11.30 -17.47 19.70
N VAL A 529 -11.28 -18.13 20.86
CA VAL A 529 -11.89 -17.58 22.08
C VAL A 529 -11.21 -16.30 22.52
N GLU A 530 -9.87 -16.25 22.48
CA GLU A 530 -9.11 -15.06 22.85
C GLU A 530 -9.28 -13.93 21.82
N ILE A 531 -9.38 -14.27 20.52
CA ILE A 531 -9.70 -13.29 19.49
C ILE A 531 -11.06 -12.65 19.77
N ASN A 532 -12.10 -13.43 20.00
CA ASN A 532 -13.45 -12.91 20.24
C ASN A 532 -13.57 -12.10 21.53
N LYS A 533 -12.71 -12.35 22.54
CA LYS A 533 -12.64 -11.55 23.77
C LYS A 533 -11.90 -10.22 23.57
N TRP A 534 -10.74 -10.24 22.92
CA TRP A 534 -9.85 -9.08 22.86
C TRP A 534 -10.12 -8.13 21.69
N LEU A 535 -10.55 -8.65 20.54
CA LEU A 535 -10.75 -7.83 19.34
C LEU A 535 -12.18 -7.26 19.24
N PRO A 536 -12.37 -6.22 18.41
CA PRO A 536 -11.33 -5.44 17.71
C PRO A 536 -10.38 -4.72 18.67
N VAL A 537 -9.18 -4.35 18.18
CA VAL A 537 -8.25 -3.47 18.91
C VAL A 537 -8.97 -2.17 19.27
N ASP A 538 -8.99 -1.81 20.55
CA ASP A 538 -9.77 -0.65 21.01
C ASP A 538 -9.14 0.69 20.59
N GLN A 539 -7.80 0.77 20.63
CA GLN A 539 -7.04 1.91 20.14
C GLN A 539 -5.81 1.45 19.35
N TYR A 540 -5.78 1.81 18.10
CA TYR A 540 -4.62 1.59 17.21
C TYR A 540 -3.92 2.91 16.90
N VAL A 541 -2.59 2.94 16.99
CA VAL A 541 -1.79 4.15 16.75
C VAL A 541 -0.72 3.86 15.71
N GLY A 542 -0.66 4.69 14.66
CA GLY A 542 0.32 4.49 13.59
C GLY A 542 0.38 5.64 12.58
N GLY A 543 1.23 5.51 11.57
CA GLY A 543 1.42 6.52 10.54
C GLY A 543 0.31 6.53 9.49
N VAL A 544 -0.06 7.73 9.02
CA VAL A 544 -1.08 7.90 7.96
C VAL A 544 -0.62 7.32 6.61
N GLU A 545 0.68 7.21 6.40
CA GLU A 545 1.27 6.59 5.20
C GLU A 545 0.84 5.15 4.96
N HIS A 546 0.35 4.48 6.00
CA HIS A 546 -0.17 3.11 5.93
C HIS A 546 -1.65 3.01 5.58
N ALA A 547 -2.33 4.13 5.28
CA ALA A 547 -3.77 4.17 5.00
C ALA A 547 -4.20 3.17 3.92
N ILE A 548 -3.48 3.14 2.80
CA ILE A 548 -3.77 2.28 1.63
C ILE A 548 -2.85 1.05 1.54
N LEU A 549 -1.97 0.86 2.52
CA LEU A 549 -1.06 -0.27 2.67
C LEU A 549 -1.53 -1.17 3.81
N HIS A 550 -0.78 -1.19 4.92
CA HIS A 550 -1.05 -2.04 6.08
C HIS A 550 -2.49 -1.98 6.59
N LEU A 551 -3.08 -0.78 6.70
CA LEU A 551 -4.45 -0.64 7.23
C LEU A 551 -5.49 -1.27 6.32
N LEU A 552 -5.35 -1.13 5.00
CA LEU A 552 -6.25 -1.74 4.03
C LEU A 552 -6.07 -3.26 4.02
N TYR A 553 -4.82 -3.74 4.06
CA TYR A 553 -4.52 -5.17 4.09
C TYR A 553 -4.97 -5.84 5.39
N ALA A 554 -4.82 -5.18 6.55
CA ALA A 554 -5.32 -5.69 7.83
C ALA A 554 -6.85 -5.86 7.82
N ARG A 555 -7.58 -4.91 7.23
CA ARG A 555 -9.04 -5.00 7.03
C ARG A 555 -9.39 -6.18 6.12
N PHE A 556 -8.72 -6.30 4.99
CA PHE A 556 -8.90 -7.43 4.05
C PHE A 556 -8.65 -8.78 4.72
N PHE A 557 -7.52 -8.94 5.42
CA PHE A 557 -7.20 -10.16 6.15
C PHE A 557 -8.26 -10.51 7.19
N THR A 558 -8.72 -9.52 7.95
CA THR A 558 -9.78 -9.72 8.95
C THR A 558 -11.04 -10.28 8.29
N LYS A 559 -11.52 -9.68 7.19
CA LYS A 559 -12.71 -10.15 6.48
C LYS A 559 -12.51 -11.53 5.87
N ALA A 560 -11.38 -11.76 5.21
CA ALA A 560 -11.06 -13.03 4.57
C ALA A 560 -10.95 -14.19 5.58
N LEU A 561 -10.34 -13.95 6.75
CA LEU A 561 -10.22 -14.96 7.80
C LEU A 561 -11.54 -15.17 8.55
N ARG A 562 -12.37 -14.14 8.74
CA ARG A 562 -13.75 -14.24 9.23
C ARG A 562 -14.58 -15.16 8.34
N ASP A 563 -14.55 -14.95 7.02
CA ASP A 563 -15.32 -15.74 6.05
C ASP A 563 -14.86 -17.22 6.02
N ASN A 564 -13.58 -17.44 6.30
CA ASN A 564 -13.03 -18.79 6.53
C ASN A 564 -13.35 -19.34 7.95
N LYS A 565 -14.21 -18.65 8.74
CA LYS A 565 -14.71 -19.10 10.05
C LYS A 565 -13.65 -19.25 11.15
N LEU A 566 -12.52 -18.55 11.02
CA LEU A 566 -11.48 -18.56 12.03
C LEU A 566 -11.85 -17.73 13.26
N PHE A 567 -12.70 -16.71 13.08
CA PHE A 567 -13.29 -15.85 14.14
C PHE A 567 -14.52 -15.10 13.58
N GLU A 568 -15.08 -14.14 14.37
CA GLU A 568 -16.34 -13.46 14.03
C GLU A 568 -16.20 -11.93 13.92
N ILE A 569 -14.98 -11.41 13.86
CA ILE A 569 -14.71 -9.98 13.86
C ILE A 569 -14.73 -9.43 12.41
N ASP A 570 -15.41 -8.30 12.21
CA ASP A 570 -15.54 -7.63 10.90
C ASP A 570 -14.39 -6.69 10.57
N GLU A 571 -13.93 -5.90 11.57
CA GLU A 571 -12.90 -4.89 11.40
C GLU A 571 -11.81 -5.05 12.47
N PRO A 572 -10.51 -4.85 12.12
CA PRO A 572 -9.42 -5.10 13.05
C PRO A 572 -9.30 -4.07 14.16
N PHE A 573 -9.61 -2.80 13.87
CA PHE A 573 -9.32 -1.66 14.73
C PHE A 573 -10.57 -0.78 14.94
N LYS A 574 -11.01 -0.61 16.20
CA LYS A 574 -12.17 0.20 16.56
C LYS A 574 -11.89 1.69 16.45
N LYS A 575 -10.73 2.13 16.96
CA LYS A 575 -10.27 3.51 16.89
C LYS A 575 -8.88 3.57 16.29
N LEU A 576 -8.70 4.46 15.35
CA LEU A 576 -7.41 4.75 14.74
C LEU A 576 -6.96 6.15 15.09
N LEU A 577 -5.70 6.27 15.53
CA LEU A 577 -5.04 7.54 15.73
C LEU A 577 -3.82 7.60 14.79
N THR A 578 -3.84 8.56 13.88
CA THR A 578 -2.68 8.83 13.03
C THR A 578 -1.90 9.97 13.64
N GLN A 579 -0.72 9.64 14.26
CA GLN A 579 0.15 10.66 14.79
C GLN A 579 0.75 11.50 13.65
N GLY A 580 0.93 12.82 13.89
CA GLY A 580 1.66 13.68 12.95
C GLY A 580 3.14 13.28 12.84
N MET A 581 3.78 13.65 11.76
CA MET A 581 5.21 13.41 11.54
C MET A 581 6.05 14.34 12.42
N VAL A 582 7.04 13.78 13.13
CA VAL A 582 8.06 14.57 13.80
C VAL A 582 9.10 14.97 12.77
N GLN A 583 9.34 16.28 12.66
CA GLN A 583 10.31 16.85 11.73
C GLN A 583 11.57 17.29 12.49
N ALA A 584 12.70 17.22 11.81
CA ALA A 584 13.96 17.78 12.29
C ALA A 584 14.74 18.40 11.13
N ALA A 585 15.71 19.23 11.45
CA ALA A 585 16.58 19.85 10.47
C ALA A 585 17.35 18.79 9.69
N ALA A 586 17.28 18.85 8.37
CA ALA A 586 18.04 18.04 7.43
C ALA A 586 18.89 18.98 6.56
N TYR A 587 20.11 18.59 6.27
CA TYR A 587 21.10 19.40 5.56
C TYR A 587 21.33 18.83 4.18
N LYS A 588 20.86 19.53 3.13
CA LYS A 588 20.91 19.06 1.76
C LYS A 588 21.86 19.86 0.90
N ASN A 589 22.73 19.17 0.18
CA ASN A 589 23.55 19.76 -0.86
C ASN A 589 22.74 19.85 -2.17
N ASN A 590 22.39 21.07 -2.58
CA ASN A 590 21.55 21.30 -3.76
C ASN A 590 22.25 20.98 -5.10
N LYS A 591 23.58 20.92 -5.12
CA LYS A 591 24.35 20.57 -6.32
C LYS A 591 24.31 19.05 -6.59
N THR A 592 24.41 18.26 -5.52
CA THR A 592 24.48 16.80 -5.59
C THR A 592 23.15 16.13 -5.28
N GLY A 593 22.17 16.84 -4.69
CA GLY A 593 20.92 16.29 -4.18
C GLY A 593 21.08 15.46 -2.91
N LYS A 594 22.28 15.25 -2.38
CA LYS A 594 22.56 14.40 -1.23
C LYS A 594 22.38 15.12 0.10
N TYR A 595 21.99 14.37 1.12
CA TYR A 595 21.95 14.84 2.50
C TYR A 595 23.30 14.62 3.19
N VAL A 596 23.66 15.58 4.07
CA VAL A 596 24.91 15.55 4.85
C VAL A 596 24.55 15.36 6.32
N SER A 597 25.30 14.48 7.01
CA SER A 597 25.10 14.23 8.43
C SER A 597 25.45 15.48 9.25
N PRO A 598 24.62 15.89 10.23
CA PRO A 598 24.95 16.99 11.15
C PRO A 598 26.29 16.81 11.88
N SER A 599 26.70 15.55 12.13
CA SER A 599 27.99 15.22 12.76
C SER A 599 29.21 15.60 11.91
N ASP A 600 29.02 15.70 10.59
CA ASP A 600 30.09 15.97 9.63
C ASP A 600 30.20 17.48 9.32
N ILE A 601 29.24 18.29 9.82
CA ILE A 601 29.18 19.74 9.61
C ILE A 601 29.88 20.44 10.77
N THR A 602 30.90 21.22 10.45
CA THR A 602 31.72 21.92 11.46
C THR A 602 30.96 23.06 12.17
N ASP A 603 30.11 23.76 11.42
CA ASP A 603 29.32 24.91 11.95
C ASP A 603 27.88 24.79 11.47
N LEU A 604 26.96 24.39 12.37
CA LEU A 604 25.53 24.26 12.08
C LEU A 604 24.80 25.59 11.91
N SER A 605 25.41 26.71 12.34
CA SER A 605 24.86 28.07 12.14
C SER A 605 25.09 28.56 10.70
N ASN A 606 26.13 28.05 10.03
CA ASN A 606 26.44 28.32 8.64
C ASN A 606 26.87 27.03 7.93
N PRO A 607 25.92 26.09 7.73
CA PRO A 607 26.24 24.73 7.33
C PRO A 607 26.81 24.67 5.91
N LYS A 608 27.95 23.99 5.78
CA LYS A 608 28.63 23.72 4.52
C LYS A 608 28.94 22.23 4.36
N ASP A 609 28.91 21.77 3.14
CA ASP A 609 29.30 20.40 2.78
C ASP A 609 30.79 20.20 3.06
N PRO A 610 31.19 19.21 3.86
CA PRO A 610 32.60 18.97 4.18
C PRO A 610 33.43 18.53 2.97
N ILE A 611 32.80 18.10 1.86
CA ILE A 611 33.49 17.58 0.67
C ILE A 611 33.78 18.72 -0.33
N ASP A 612 32.77 19.53 -0.67
CA ASP A 612 32.87 20.56 -1.71
C ASP A 612 32.75 22.00 -1.22
N ASN A 613 32.61 22.18 0.10
CA ASN A 613 32.46 23.46 0.79
C ASN A 613 31.25 24.32 0.32
N SER A 614 30.30 23.70 -0.41
CA SER A 614 29.07 24.36 -0.82
C SER A 614 28.15 24.61 0.38
N LYS A 615 27.40 25.71 0.33
CA LYS A 615 26.37 25.99 1.35
C LYS A 615 25.27 24.96 1.27
N LEU A 616 24.92 24.38 2.42
CA LEU A 616 23.83 23.43 2.54
C LEU A 616 22.50 24.16 2.75
N GLU A 617 21.44 23.64 2.17
CA GLU A 617 20.08 24.04 2.45
C GLU A 617 19.60 23.33 3.72
N VAL A 618 19.00 24.09 4.64
CA VAL A 618 18.41 23.54 5.87
C VAL A 618 16.92 23.38 5.66
N LEU A 619 16.44 22.13 5.68
CA LEU A 619 15.05 21.76 5.50
C LEU A 619 14.52 21.10 6.77
N PHE A 620 13.31 21.48 7.20
CA PHE A 620 12.62 20.74 8.26
C PHE A 620 11.79 19.62 7.64
N GLU A 621 12.26 18.41 7.78
CA GLU A 621 11.66 17.25 7.13
C GLU A 621 11.41 16.10 8.11
N LYS A 622 10.51 15.16 7.72
CA LYS A 622 10.29 13.93 8.48
C LYS A 622 11.62 13.27 8.82
N MET A 623 11.79 12.87 10.08
CA MET A 623 12.97 12.13 10.53
C MET A 623 13.13 10.84 9.75
N SER A 624 14.28 10.65 9.14
CA SER A 624 14.67 9.42 8.44
C SER A 624 16.18 9.21 8.46
N LYS A 625 16.60 7.94 8.33
CA LYS A 625 18.02 7.57 8.28
C LYS A 625 18.72 8.14 7.05
N SER A 626 18.04 8.13 5.90
CA SER A 626 18.59 8.64 4.64
C SER A 626 18.83 10.15 4.63
N LYS A 627 18.21 10.88 5.55
CA LYS A 627 18.36 12.33 5.71
C LYS A 627 19.27 12.72 6.87
N TYR A 628 19.74 11.74 7.64
CA TYR A 628 20.59 11.92 8.83
C TYR A 628 20.01 12.86 9.89
N ASN A 629 18.69 13.05 9.91
CA ASN A 629 18.02 14.00 10.81
C ASN A 629 17.26 13.32 11.96
N GLY A 630 17.51 12.04 12.22
CA GLY A 630 16.92 11.31 13.34
C GLY A 630 17.54 11.71 14.68
N ILE A 631 16.74 12.23 15.61
CA ILE A 631 17.19 12.53 16.98
C ILE A 631 17.10 11.24 17.80
N ASP A 632 18.24 10.84 18.38
CA ASP A 632 18.34 9.65 19.20
C ASP A 632 17.61 9.83 20.55
N PRO A 633 16.66 8.94 20.89
CA PRO A 633 15.93 9.01 22.16
C PRO A 633 16.81 8.86 23.40
N GLU A 634 17.93 8.09 23.34
CA GLU A 634 18.83 7.95 24.48
C GLU A 634 19.46 9.28 24.87
N SER A 635 19.83 10.10 23.91
CA SER A 635 20.38 11.44 24.15
C SER A 635 19.36 12.38 24.83
N VAL A 636 18.08 12.27 24.43
CA VAL A 636 16.98 13.05 25.03
C VAL A 636 16.71 12.58 26.46
N ILE A 637 16.62 11.26 26.67
CA ILE A 637 16.41 10.66 28.00
C ILE A 637 17.55 11.01 28.95
N LYS A 638 18.81 10.93 28.48
CA LYS A 638 19.97 11.27 29.30
C LYS A 638 19.96 12.74 29.74
N LYS A 639 19.48 13.64 28.87
CA LYS A 639 19.47 15.08 29.14
C LYS A 639 18.28 15.52 29.99
N TYR A 640 17.10 14.96 29.78
CA TYR A 640 15.84 15.46 30.33
C TYR A 640 15.07 14.43 31.18
N GLY A 641 15.42 13.17 31.11
CA GLY A 641 14.68 12.05 31.69
C GLY A 641 13.59 11.48 30.76
N ALA A 642 13.24 10.21 30.98
CA ALA A 642 12.20 9.51 30.22
C ALA A 642 10.79 10.09 30.50
N ASP A 643 10.51 10.41 31.75
CA ASP A 643 9.21 10.97 32.15
C ASP A 643 8.99 12.34 31.53
N THR A 644 10.00 13.19 31.49
CA THR A 644 9.95 14.50 30.80
C THR A 644 9.72 14.31 29.30
N ALA A 645 10.45 13.40 28.66
CA ALA A 645 10.26 13.09 27.23
C ALA A 645 8.85 12.58 26.93
N ARG A 646 8.30 11.71 27.76
CA ARG A 646 6.92 11.19 27.62
C ARG A 646 5.88 12.29 27.83
N MET A 647 6.04 13.13 28.88
CA MET A 647 5.16 14.28 29.15
C MET A 647 5.15 15.25 27.97
N PHE A 648 6.30 15.62 27.45
CA PHE A 648 6.41 16.53 26.30
C PHE A 648 5.67 16.00 25.08
N ILE A 649 5.85 14.73 24.73
CA ILE A 649 5.15 14.08 23.62
C ILE A 649 3.64 14.06 23.85
N SER A 650 3.19 13.75 25.07
CA SER A 650 1.78 13.65 25.43
C SER A 650 1.07 15.01 25.37
N VAL A 651 1.71 16.08 25.89
CA VAL A 651 1.16 17.44 25.87
C VAL A 651 1.08 17.97 24.45
N SER A 652 2.12 17.74 23.64
CA SER A 652 2.14 18.12 22.24
C SER A 652 1.00 17.48 21.43
N TYR A 653 0.57 16.27 21.80
CA TYR A 653 -0.58 15.62 21.18
C TYR A 653 -1.91 16.26 21.59
N THR A 654 -2.13 16.51 22.87
CA THR A 654 -3.39 17.06 23.38
C THR A 654 -3.73 18.47 22.91
N HIS A 655 -2.71 19.28 22.60
CA HIS A 655 -2.85 20.64 22.08
C HIS A 655 -2.79 20.76 20.56
N LEU A 656 -2.42 19.69 19.84
CA LEU A 656 -2.29 19.64 18.36
C LEU A 656 -3.54 19.13 17.65
N THR A 657 -4.73 19.49 18.10
CA THR A 657 -5.96 19.37 17.31
C THR A 657 -6.04 20.42 16.18
N LEU A 658 -5.06 21.30 16.07
CA LEU A 658 -4.87 22.23 14.94
C LEU A 658 -3.77 21.70 13.99
N PRO A 659 -3.87 21.94 12.67
CA PRO A 659 -2.91 21.44 11.69
C PRO A 659 -1.60 22.24 11.75
N THR A 660 -0.80 22.02 12.76
CA THR A 660 0.51 22.65 12.88
C THR A 660 1.60 21.59 12.95
N SER A 661 2.58 21.74 12.07
CA SER A 661 3.85 21.03 12.14
C SER A 661 4.56 21.43 13.44
N VAL A 662 4.82 20.47 14.32
CA VAL A 662 5.66 20.72 15.49
C VAL A 662 7.12 20.66 15.07
N THR A 663 7.77 21.80 15.10
CA THR A 663 9.23 21.91 15.03
C THR A 663 9.78 21.69 16.44
N VAL A 664 10.63 20.72 16.64
CA VAL A 664 11.42 20.52 17.87
C VAL A 664 12.82 21.06 17.61
#